data_0b2d7bf44496c7257c6ca979425d5bfc
#
_entry.id   0b2d7bf44496c7257c6ca979425d5bfc
#
_cell.length_a   1.000
_cell.length_b   1.000
_cell.length_c   1.000
_cell.angle_alpha   90.00
_cell.angle_beta   90.00
_cell.angle_gamma   90.00
#
_symmetry.space_group_name_H-M   'P 1'
#
loop_
_entity.id
_entity.type
_entity.pdbx_description
1 polymer ?
#
loop_
_entity_poly.entity_id
_entity_poly.type
_entity_poly.pdbx_seq_one_letter_code
_entity_poly.pdbx_strand_id
1 'polypeptide(L)'
;MLNETITKLNFLFDWRPYQTKVLQNFSVHIQDNHFHIVAPPGSGKTILGIEIIKRIGKKTLILAPTLTIRNQWEDRLQNFFTTDCNFSQVSFDIKQPSDITFSTYQALHSFYKSFDTKEAYYNFFKKHQIEVLLLDEAHHLKNAWWKCLFDLKEQHMQTVVALTATPPYDSDNAEIQKYFKLCSEIDDEIVVPDLVKEQNLCPHQDLVFLSKPEDQEINFITDFRLKISQFVTDILKDKEFISFLKQHRFYAKTEENLEELYKYSDFFSSMLIFLHEAEGTIPLEKLQVLGFDKDEEIDFPSITNEWIQILFQHLLVTDRENLIEDEVYLDFLEKKLRKLAVFSKNKVNLVGNELLYKSLSNSPSKLKSITTIVQQEQQNLQHELRCVILSDYIRKEYLNCSLPEIKEIKKLGVIPIFHHIRTTTKNKNSLAVLTGSLVIIHSSNIAKLGLVDAIDNYNYTPLKSDTEFVILTTKNSSKHSIVEAITQLFEFGHIKILVGTKSLLGEGWDAPSINSLILASVVGSFVTSNQMRGRAIRVDSKNPNKVGLIWHLACIDTSDEFGGRDFEILTRRFNAFLGISNGKKAVITSGIERLQLPSNFIDEDIQQQNEKTLELSKNRNLISQRWTNAISNGKGIIKELTFFNEKNKQYPKQKKLYYQDIVKYTIGEIIIGLSFFLPEFIIKNFNVLLQKGIIYFLFALSSALGLTFGYKIYKSVQLYVYFGLIHKKIDKIALAILESLYELNLLTTPLNDIQVQTQLLAKGNVSCTIHGANRYESTLFIKALDELLQPIDNPKYLLIKTSWFRRKLKLHNFFPVPEIFGIRKKECQIFQSHWNKHLGKSKLVYTRTMDGRKLLLKARLFHIHNVNSELTKKNVVWK
;
A
#
# COMPACT_ATOMS: atom_id res chain seq x y z
N MET A 1 -19.89 -21.15 -29.84
CA MET A 1 -19.33 -22.47 -30.26
C MET A 1 -17.87 -22.50 -29.85
N LEU A 2 -17.35 -23.66 -29.45
CA LEU A 2 -15.92 -23.81 -29.15
C LEU A 2 -15.11 -23.73 -30.47
N ASN A 3 -13.95 -23.05 -30.40
CA ASN A 3 -13.05 -22.94 -31.53
C ASN A 3 -12.11 -24.17 -31.55
N GLU A 4 -12.23 -25.01 -32.57
CA GLU A 4 -11.46 -26.26 -32.67
C GLU A 4 -9.96 -26.04 -32.70
N THR A 5 -9.47 -24.96 -33.24
CA THR A 5 -8.03 -24.64 -33.30
C THR A 5 -7.46 -24.36 -31.95
N ILE A 6 -8.15 -23.53 -31.15
CA ILE A 6 -7.72 -23.15 -29.82
C ILE A 6 -7.76 -24.36 -28.87
N THR A 7 -8.77 -25.16 -28.95
CA THR A 7 -8.93 -26.37 -28.10
C THR A 7 -7.91 -27.48 -28.39
N LYS A 8 -7.31 -27.50 -29.59
CA LYS A 8 -6.25 -28.45 -29.98
C LYS A 8 -4.84 -28.08 -29.50
N LEU A 9 -4.66 -26.90 -28.91
CA LEU A 9 -3.36 -26.49 -28.32
C LEU A 9 -3.01 -27.48 -27.20
N ASN A 10 -1.80 -28.01 -27.16
CA ASN A 10 -1.31 -28.86 -26.08
C ASN A 10 0.04 -28.38 -25.57
N PHE A 11 0.15 -28.19 -24.26
CA PHE A 11 1.41 -27.86 -23.63
C PHE A 11 2.39 -29.04 -23.73
N LEU A 12 3.64 -28.73 -24.15
CA LEU A 12 4.64 -29.75 -24.48
C LEU A 12 5.43 -30.27 -23.28
N PHE A 13 5.25 -29.66 -22.10
CA PHE A 13 6.01 -29.97 -20.91
C PHE A 13 5.09 -30.33 -19.75
N ASP A 14 5.66 -30.81 -18.65
CA ASP A 14 4.93 -31.08 -17.42
C ASP A 14 4.57 -29.79 -16.71
N TRP A 15 3.34 -29.74 -16.18
CA TRP A 15 2.88 -28.66 -15.36
C TRP A 15 3.54 -28.70 -13.98
N ARG A 16 4.06 -27.57 -13.54
CA ARG A 16 4.59 -27.44 -12.19
C ARG A 16 3.47 -27.53 -11.16
N PRO A 17 3.72 -28.05 -9.93
CA PRO A 17 2.66 -28.29 -8.94
C PRO A 17 1.80 -27.06 -8.66
N TYR A 18 2.40 -25.88 -8.51
CA TYR A 18 1.65 -24.64 -8.29
C TYR A 18 0.81 -24.22 -9.50
N GLN A 19 1.27 -24.51 -10.73
CA GLN A 19 0.49 -24.24 -11.95
C GLN A 19 -0.68 -25.21 -12.05
N THR A 20 -0.46 -26.49 -11.77
CA THR A 20 -1.52 -27.51 -11.72
C THR A 20 -2.62 -27.10 -10.76
N LYS A 21 -2.27 -26.57 -9.59
CA LYS A 21 -3.22 -26.08 -8.59
C LYS A 21 -4.10 -24.95 -9.14
N VAL A 22 -3.50 -23.95 -9.79
CA VAL A 22 -4.25 -22.85 -10.44
C VAL A 22 -5.19 -23.38 -11.51
N LEU A 23 -4.70 -24.33 -12.34
CA LEU A 23 -5.49 -24.93 -13.41
C LEU A 23 -6.63 -25.82 -12.90
N GLN A 24 -6.50 -26.43 -11.71
CA GLN A 24 -7.59 -27.17 -11.05
C GLN A 24 -8.66 -26.22 -10.50
N ASN A 25 -8.26 -25.07 -9.94
CA ASN A 25 -9.18 -24.06 -9.41
C ASN A 25 -9.94 -23.32 -10.52
N PHE A 26 -9.41 -23.28 -11.74
CA PHE A 26 -10.00 -22.57 -12.88
C PHE A 26 -11.49 -22.89 -13.11
N SER A 27 -11.87 -24.15 -13.08
CA SER A 27 -13.27 -24.58 -13.33
C SER A 27 -14.28 -24.07 -12.30
N VAL A 28 -13.81 -23.78 -11.10
CA VAL A 28 -14.64 -23.24 -10.00
C VAL A 28 -14.81 -21.73 -10.16
N HIS A 29 -13.73 -21.02 -10.47
CA HIS A 29 -13.72 -19.57 -10.48
C HIS A 29 -14.25 -18.94 -11.78
N ILE A 30 -14.15 -19.61 -12.93
CA ILE A 30 -14.58 -19.06 -14.22
C ILE A 30 -16.11 -18.94 -14.37
N GLN A 31 -16.90 -19.39 -13.40
CA GLN A 31 -18.36 -19.39 -13.47
C GLN A 31 -18.98 -17.99 -13.56
N ASP A 32 -18.30 -16.97 -13.03
CA ASP A 32 -18.70 -15.56 -13.15
C ASP A 32 -18.16 -14.87 -14.40
N ASN A 33 -17.54 -15.62 -15.32
CA ASN A 33 -16.87 -15.14 -16.53
C ASN A 33 -15.65 -14.22 -16.27
N HIS A 34 -15.04 -14.34 -15.10
CA HIS A 34 -13.77 -13.67 -14.76
C HIS A 34 -12.77 -14.69 -14.25
N PHE A 35 -11.50 -14.44 -14.52
CA PHE A 35 -10.42 -15.20 -13.89
C PHE A 35 -9.21 -14.29 -13.67
N HIS A 36 -8.99 -13.89 -12.43
CA HIS A 36 -7.96 -12.96 -12.04
C HIS A 36 -6.84 -13.66 -11.27
N ILE A 37 -5.66 -13.76 -11.88
CA ILE A 37 -4.49 -14.42 -11.31
C ILE A 37 -3.41 -13.39 -10.94
N VAL A 38 -2.96 -13.46 -9.71
CA VAL A 38 -1.75 -12.76 -9.25
C VAL A 38 -0.59 -13.76 -9.18
N ALA A 39 0.47 -13.49 -9.93
CA ALA A 39 1.62 -14.40 -9.99
C ALA A 39 2.94 -13.63 -10.15
N PRO A 40 3.97 -13.90 -9.31
CA PRO A 40 5.25 -13.21 -9.38
C PRO A 40 5.93 -13.34 -10.74
N PRO A 41 6.86 -12.45 -11.10
CA PRO A 41 7.70 -12.62 -12.27
C PRO A 41 8.46 -13.96 -12.23
N GLY A 42 8.50 -14.68 -13.35
CA GLY A 42 9.15 -16.00 -13.42
C GLY A 42 8.23 -17.20 -13.11
N SER A 43 6.97 -16.98 -12.70
CA SER A 43 5.99 -18.05 -12.41
C SER A 43 5.39 -18.72 -13.65
N GLY A 44 5.65 -18.24 -14.86
CA GLY A 44 5.09 -18.76 -16.11
C GLY A 44 3.66 -18.27 -16.41
N LYS A 45 3.31 -17.02 -16.05
CA LYS A 45 2.00 -16.39 -16.32
C LYS A 45 1.54 -16.54 -17.76
N THR A 46 2.43 -16.27 -18.73
CA THR A 46 2.11 -16.36 -20.17
C THR A 46 1.67 -17.76 -20.57
N ILE A 47 2.37 -18.79 -20.09
CA ILE A 47 2.05 -20.21 -20.35
C ILE A 47 0.69 -20.59 -19.73
N LEU A 48 0.46 -20.16 -18.47
CA LEU A 48 -0.84 -20.33 -17.82
C LEU A 48 -1.96 -19.63 -18.59
N GLY A 49 -1.71 -18.41 -19.07
CA GLY A 49 -2.68 -17.65 -19.87
C GLY A 49 -3.06 -18.38 -21.17
N ILE A 50 -2.10 -18.96 -21.89
CA ILE A 50 -2.36 -19.74 -23.11
C ILE A 50 -3.22 -20.99 -22.79
N GLU A 51 -2.89 -21.70 -21.70
CA GLU A 51 -3.69 -22.87 -21.30
C GLU A 51 -5.12 -22.48 -20.88
N ILE A 52 -5.29 -21.34 -20.20
CA ILE A 52 -6.61 -20.82 -19.83
C ILE A 52 -7.43 -20.49 -21.08
N ILE A 53 -6.84 -19.83 -22.09
CA ILE A 53 -7.48 -19.55 -23.38
C ILE A 53 -7.92 -20.87 -24.04
N LYS A 54 -7.05 -21.88 -24.04
CA LYS A 54 -7.39 -23.22 -24.55
C LYS A 54 -8.62 -23.80 -23.85
N ARG A 55 -8.66 -23.71 -22.52
CA ARG A 55 -9.80 -24.27 -21.74
C ARG A 55 -11.08 -23.49 -21.97
N ILE A 56 -11.02 -22.19 -22.20
CA ILE A 56 -12.19 -21.38 -22.59
C ILE A 56 -12.63 -21.71 -24.02
N GLY A 57 -11.70 -21.96 -24.94
CA GLY A 57 -11.97 -22.41 -26.30
C GLY A 57 -12.69 -21.42 -27.19
N LYS A 58 -12.53 -20.10 -26.95
CA LYS A 58 -13.19 -19.04 -27.72
C LYS A 58 -12.15 -18.06 -28.28
N LYS A 59 -12.53 -17.34 -29.37
CA LYS A 59 -11.66 -16.31 -29.97
C LYS A 59 -11.27 -15.24 -28.95
N THR A 60 -9.97 -14.99 -28.86
CA THR A 60 -9.37 -14.22 -27.78
C THR A 60 -8.57 -13.02 -28.27
N LEU A 61 -8.78 -11.86 -27.66
CA LEU A 61 -7.90 -10.69 -27.76
C LEU A 61 -6.96 -10.66 -26.55
N ILE A 62 -5.65 -10.77 -26.78
CA ILE A 62 -4.61 -10.67 -25.78
C ILE A 62 -4.01 -9.28 -25.83
N LEU A 63 -4.01 -8.57 -24.71
CA LEU A 63 -3.48 -7.23 -24.59
C LEU A 63 -2.25 -7.19 -23.67
N ALA A 64 -1.14 -6.71 -24.20
CA ALA A 64 0.11 -6.54 -23.48
C ALA A 64 0.48 -5.04 -23.35
N PRO A 65 1.26 -4.64 -22.33
CA PRO A 65 1.66 -3.24 -22.14
C PRO A 65 2.65 -2.74 -23.19
N THR A 66 3.49 -3.63 -23.73
CA THR A 66 4.56 -3.28 -24.71
C THR A 66 4.61 -4.27 -25.87
N LEU A 67 5.23 -3.85 -26.97
CA LEU A 67 5.47 -4.72 -28.12
C LEU A 67 6.38 -5.92 -27.79
N THR A 68 7.35 -5.70 -26.92
CA THR A 68 8.27 -6.77 -26.47
C THR A 68 7.51 -7.88 -25.73
N ILE A 69 6.64 -7.51 -24.79
CA ILE A 69 5.81 -8.50 -24.04
C ILE A 69 4.81 -9.16 -24.99
N ARG A 70 4.20 -8.41 -25.91
CA ARG A 70 3.31 -8.98 -26.94
C ARG A 70 4.03 -10.07 -27.77
N ASN A 71 5.25 -9.82 -28.22
CA ASN A 71 6.05 -10.78 -29.01
C ASN A 71 6.45 -12.00 -28.18
N GLN A 72 6.70 -11.82 -26.87
CA GLN A 72 6.96 -12.97 -25.97
C GLN A 72 5.76 -13.93 -25.85
N TRP A 73 4.53 -13.45 -26.00
CA TRP A 73 3.34 -14.31 -26.04
C TRP A 73 3.37 -15.24 -27.26
N GLU A 74 3.72 -14.68 -28.41
CA GLU A 74 3.90 -15.48 -29.63
C GLU A 74 5.01 -16.52 -29.47
N ASP A 75 6.20 -16.10 -29.03
CA ASP A 75 7.34 -16.98 -28.81
C ASP A 75 6.97 -18.14 -27.86
N ARG A 76 6.19 -17.86 -26.80
CA ARG A 76 5.75 -18.89 -25.86
C ARG A 76 4.70 -19.83 -26.46
N LEU A 77 3.79 -19.29 -27.25
CA LEU A 77 2.83 -20.13 -27.98
C LEU A 77 3.53 -21.08 -28.94
N GLN A 78 4.50 -20.56 -29.72
CA GLN A 78 5.23 -21.37 -30.71
C GLN A 78 6.17 -22.40 -30.08
N ASN A 79 6.87 -22.06 -29.01
CA ASN A 79 7.94 -22.92 -28.46
C ASN A 79 7.44 -23.88 -27.38
N PHE A 80 6.26 -23.64 -26.77
CA PHE A 80 5.79 -24.41 -25.62
C PHE A 80 4.44 -25.13 -25.83
N PHE A 81 3.74 -24.84 -26.94
CA PHE A 81 2.50 -25.54 -27.31
C PHE A 81 2.64 -26.21 -28.66
N THR A 82 1.87 -27.28 -28.88
CA THR A 82 2.05 -28.10 -30.08
C THR A 82 1.79 -27.37 -31.39
N THR A 83 2.45 -27.86 -32.41
CA THR A 83 2.53 -27.32 -33.76
C THR A 83 1.55 -27.95 -34.77
N ASP A 84 0.63 -28.87 -34.34
CA ASP A 84 -0.35 -29.48 -35.24
C ASP A 84 -1.43 -28.51 -35.74
N CYS A 85 -1.40 -27.28 -35.21
CA CYS A 85 -2.22 -26.19 -35.68
C CYS A 85 -1.42 -25.32 -36.66
N ASN A 86 -1.95 -25.11 -37.83
CA ASN A 86 -1.45 -24.19 -38.79
C ASN A 86 -1.52 -22.79 -38.15
N PHE A 87 -0.40 -22.18 -37.71
CA PHE A 87 -0.31 -20.86 -37.07
C PHE A 87 -0.82 -19.68 -37.90
N SER A 88 -1.41 -19.97 -39.09
CA SER A 88 -2.13 -18.97 -39.90
C SER A 88 -3.32 -18.31 -39.20
N GLN A 89 -3.70 -18.77 -38.00
CA GLN A 89 -4.85 -18.28 -37.25
C GLN A 89 -4.48 -17.33 -36.11
N VAL A 90 -3.27 -16.78 -36.12
CA VAL A 90 -2.81 -15.75 -35.21
C VAL A 90 -2.72 -14.40 -35.94
N SER A 91 -3.14 -13.31 -35.30
CA SER A 91 -3.03 -11.98 -35.85
C SER A 91 -2.31 -11.03 -34.88
N PHE A 92 -1.52 -10.10 -35.44
CA PHE A 92 -0.89 -8.97 -34.70
C PHE A 92 -1.56 -7.62 -35.07
N ASP A 93 -2.51 -7.66 -35.99
CA ASP A 93 -3.27 -6.48 -36.37
C ASP A 93 -4.69 -6.56 -35.84
N ILE A 94 -5.01 -5.67 -34.90
CA ILE A 94 -6.34 -5.57 -34.30
C ILE A 94 -7.44 -5.25 -35.33
N LYS A 95 -7.06 -4.68 -36.48
CA LYS A 95 -7.99 -4.38 -37.59
C LYS A 95 -8.37 -5.63 -38.39
N GLN A 96 -7.52 -6.66 -38.35
CA GLN A 96 -7.74 -7.96 -39.02
C GLN A 96 -7.56 -9.09 -37.98
N PRO A 97 -8.50 -9.19 -37.03
CA PRO A 97 -8.38 -10.17 -35.95
C PRO A 97 -8.56 -11.59 -36.44
N SER A 98 -7.86 -12.52 -35.77
CA SER A 98 -7.95 -13.96 -35.99
C SER A 98 -8.44 -14.67 -34.72
N ASP A 99 -8.27 -15.99 -34.63
CA ASP A 99 -8.69 -16.80 -33.47
C ASP A 99 -7.97 -16.36 -32.20
N ILE A 100 -6.65 -16.08 -32.27
CA ILE A 100 -5.87 -15.44 -31.23
C ILE A 100 -5.28 -14.15 -31.83
N THR A 101 -5.65 -13.02 -31.25
CA THR A 101 -5.15 -11.70 -31.68
C THR A 101 -4.29 -11.10 -30.57
N PHE A 102 -3.02 -10.83 -30.88
CA PHE A 102 -2.07 -10.18 -30.00
C PHE A 102 -2.01 -8.69 -30.30
N SER A 103 -2.23 -7.85 -29.29
CA SER A 103 -2.17 -6.40 -29.45
C SER A 103 -1.61 -5.73 -28.20
N THR A 104 -1.51 -4.41 -28.21
CA THR A 104 -1.13 -3.63 -27.04
C THR A 104 -2.30 -2.76 -26.58
N TYR A 105 -2.30 -2.39 -25.28
CA TYR A 105 -3.29 -1.44 -24.75
C TYR A 105 -3.34 -0.12 -25.55
N GLN A 106 -2.17 0.36 -26.00
CA GLN A 106 -2.07 1.58 -26.81
C GLN A 106 -2.69 1.41 -28.18
N ALA A 107 -2.45 0.27 -28.85
CA ALA A 107 -3.02 -0.04 -30.17
C ALA A 107 -4.55 -0.14 -30.10
N LEU A 108 -5.09 -0.85 -29.08
CA LEU A 108 -6.53 -0.91 -28.84
C LEU A 108 -7.15 0.47 -28.62
N HIS A 109 -6.52 1.33 -27.81
CA HIS A 109 -7.01 2.69 -27.56
C HIS A 109 -6.96 3.56 -28.81
N SER A 110 -5.92 3.44 -29.64
CA SER A 110 -5.84 4.13 -30.94
C SER A 110 -6.92 3.63 -31.89
N PHE A 111 -7.19 2.34 -31.90
CA PHE A 111 -8.26 1.72 -32.68
C PHE A 111 -9.65 2.18 -32.22
N TYR A 112 -9.90 2.23 -30.90
CA TYR A 112 -11.14 2.79 -30.33
C TYR A 112 -11.41 4.21 -30.82
N LYS A 113 -10.37 5.06 -30.88
CA LYS A 113 -10.49 6.44 -31.36
C LYS A 113 -10.73 6.57 -32.85
N SER A 114 -10.50 5.53 -33.64
CA SER A 114 -10.76 5.55 -35.10
C SER A 114 -12.21 5.29 -35.46
N PHE A 115 -13.09 5.01 -34.52
CA PHE A 115 -14.51 4.83 -34.75
C PHE A 115 -15.29 6.10 -34.45
N ASP A 116 -16.24 6.45 -35.32
CA ASP A 116 -17.12 7.61 -35.16
C ASP A 116 -18.12 7.41 -34.00
N THR A 117 -18.56 6.17 -33.78
CA THR A 117 -19.51 5.82 -32.73
C THR A 117 -19.02 4.63 -31.89
N LYS A 118 -19.44 4.57 -30.62
CA LYS A 118 -19.13 3.44 -29.73
C LYS A 118 -19.77 2.15 -30.22
N GLU A 119 -20.98 2.23 -30.79
CA GLU A 119 -21.71 1.07 -31.34
C GLU A 119 -20.93 0.44 -32.49
N ALA A 120 -20.31 1.20 -33.39
CA ALA A 120 -19.47 0.69 -34.46
C ALA A 120 -18.24 -0.09 -33.88
N TYR A 121 -17.64 0.42 -32.81
CA TYR A 121 -16.54 -0.27 -32.11
C TYR A 121 -16.99 -1.61 -31.53
N TYR A 122 -18.13 -1.68 -30.83
CA TYR A 122 -18.63 -2.96 -30.28
C TYR A 122 -19.04 -3.95 -31.38
N ASN A 123 -19.71 -3.46 -32.43
CA ASN A 123 -20.15 -4.28 -33.55
C ASN A 123 -18.97 -4.89 -34.32
N PHE A 124 -17.82 -4.22 -34.36
CA PHE A 124 -16.62 -4.80 -34.93
C PHE A 124 -16.19 -6.08 -34.22
N PHE A 125 -16.06 -6.09 -32.88
CA PHE A 125 -15.69 -7.29 -32.13
C PHE A 125 -16.77 -8.37 -32.18
N LYS A 126 -18.03 -7.97 -32.16
CA LYS A 126 -19.17 -8.90 -32.32
C LYS A 126 -19.15 -9.59 -33.68
N LYS A 127 -18.91 -8.84 -34.75
CA LYS A 127 -18.80 -9.41 -36.13
C LYS A 127 -17.67 -10.44 -36.22
N HIS A 128 -16.54 -10.21 -35.57
CA HIS A 128 -15.39 -11.09 -35.58
C HIS A 128 -15.45 -12.19 -34.51
N GLN A 129 -16.51 -12.24 -33.71
CA GLN A 129 -16.76 -13.22 -32.63
C GLN A 129 -15.64 -13.30 -31.60
N ILE A 130 -15.01 -12.17 -31.27
CA ILE A 130 -14.00 -12.12 -30.21
C ILE A 130 -14.73 -11.96 -28.88
N GLU A 131 -14.75 -13.01 -28.07
CA GLU A 131 -15.55 -13.09 -26.83
C GLU A 131 -14.70 -13.08 -25.55
N VAL A 132 -13.39 -13.34 -25.67
CA VAL A 132 -12.46 -13.38 -24.53
C VAL A 132 -11.47 -12.22 -24.61
N LEU A 133 -11.31 -11.54 -23.48
CA LEU A 133 -10.32 -10.51 -23.27
C LEU A 133 -9.29 -11.00 -22.26
N LEU A 134 -8.03 -11.17 -22.69
CA LEU A 134 -6.93 -11.46 -21.79
C LEU A 134 -6.07 -10.22 -21.60
N LEU A 135 -5.94 -9.79 -20.35
CA LEU A 135 -5.21 -8.62 -19.91
C LEU A 135 -3.88 -9.04 -19.26
N ASP A 136 -2.77 -8.92 -19.97
CA ASP A 136 -1.46 -9.18 -19.39
C ASP A 136 -0.91 -7.91 -18.72
N GLU A 137 -0.30 -8.08 -17.54
CA GLU A 137 0.17 -7.01 -16.67
C GLU A 137 -0.93 -5.93 -16.49
N ALA A 138 -2.14 -6.38 -16.13
CA ALA A 138 -3.35 -5.56 -16.04
C ALA A 138 -3.23 -4.31 -15.14
N HIS A 139 -2.23 -4.27 -14.25
CA HIS A 139 -1.93 -3.11 -13.43
C HIS A 139 -1.40 -1.89 -14.20
N HIS A 140 -0.98 -2.05 -15.48
CA HIS A 140 -0.56 -0.93 -16.33
C HIS A 140 -1.73 -0.13 -16.93
N LEU A 141 -2.96 -0.47 -16.61
CA LEU A 141 -4.16 0.18 -17.14
C LEU A 141 -4.24 1.67 -16.79
N LYS A 142 -4.04 2.53 -17.79
CA LYS A 142 -4.28 3.97 -17.67
C LYS A 142 -5.78 4.28 -17.79
N ASN A 143 -6.22 5.39 -17.21
CA ASN A 143 -7.64 5.79 -17.24
C ASN A 143 -8.27 5.79 -18.63
N ALA A 144 -7.52 6.22 -19.66
CA ALA A 144 -8.01 6.23 -21.03
C ALA A 144 -8.20 4.82 -21.62
N TRP A 145 -7.29 3.89 -21.29
CA TRP A 145 -7.38 2.50 -21.71
C TRP A 145 -8.46 1.75 -20.95
N TRP A 146 -8.58 2.03 -19.66
CA TRP A 146 -9.62 1.44 -18.81
C TRP A 146 -11.02 1.69 -19.39
N LYS A 147 -11.29 2.93 -19.85
CA LYS A 147 -12.60 3.28 -20.37
C LYS A 147 -12.99 2.45 -21.60
N CYS A 148 -12.10 2.34 -22.60
CA CYS A 148 -12.40 1.57 -23.81
C CYS A 148 -12.54 0.06 -23.53
N LEU A 149 -11.78 -0.47 -22.58
CA LEU A 149 -11.88 -1.87 -22.14
C LEU A 149 -13.15 -2.15 -21.35
N PHE A 150 -13.48 -1.25 -20.43
CA PHE A 150 -14.69 -1.40 -19.61
C PHE A 150 -15.95 -1.28 -20.47
N ASP A 151 -16.01 -0.30 -21.38
CA ASP A 151 -17.10 -0.17 -22.32
C ASP A 151 -17.25 -1.46 -23.20
N LEU A 152 -16.13 -2.03 -23.66
CA LEU A 152 -16.13 -3.26 -24.47
C LEU A 152 -16.59 -4.47 -23.66
N LYS A 153 -16.15 -4.61 -22.40
CA LYS A 153 -16.58 -5.66 -21.48
C LYS A 153 -18.08 -5.63 -21.26
N GLU A 154 -18.64 -4.48 -20.91
CA GLU A 154 -20.07 -4.36 -20.57
C GLU A 154 -20.99 -4.62 -21.77
N GLN A 155 -20.51 -4.34 -23.00
CA GLN A 155 -21.36 -4.43 -24.19
C GLN A 155 -21.20 -5.71 -25.00
N HIS A 156 -20.05 -6.40 -24.89
CA HIS A 156 -19.78 -7.53 -25.78
C HIS A 156 -18.95 -8.68 -25.18
N MET A 157 -17.88 -8.38 -24.44
CA MET A 157 -16.97 -9.42 -23.99
C MET A 157 -17.62 -10.31 -22.93
N GLN A 158 -17.59 -11.62 -23.17
CA GLN A 158 -18.20 -12.60 -22.27
C GLN A 158 -17.26 -13.00 -21.14
N THR A 159 -15.94 -13.06 -21.40
CA THR A 159 -14.97 -13.53 -20.40
C THR A 159 -13.77 -12.60 -20.34
N VAL A 160 -13.36 -12.25 -19.14
CA VAL A 160 -12.15 -11.47 -18.86
C VAL A 160 -11.17 -12.30 -18.04
N VAL A 161 -9.95 -12.45 -18.56
CA VAL A 161 -8.82 -13.07 -17.85
C VAL A 161 -7.79 -12.00 -17.55
N ALA A 162 -7.50 -11.77 -16.29
CA ALA A 162 -6.52 -10.80 -15.86
C ALA A 162 -5.29 -11.48 -15.24
N LEU A 163 -4.12 -11.19 -15.80
CA LEU A 163 -2.84 -11.68 -15.31
C LEU A 163 -1.99 -10.50 -14.84
N THR A 164 -1.50 -10.57 -13.62
CA THR A 164 -0.63 -9.53 -13.08
C THR A 164 0.42 -10.09 -12.13
N ALA A 165 1.55 -9.41 -12.03
CA ALA A 165 2.52 -9.72 -10.97
C ALA A 165 2.05 -9.17 -9.61
N THR A 166 1.32 -8.06 -9.62
CA THR A 166 0.81 -7.39 -8.42
C THR A 166 -0.31 -6.44 -8.82
N PRO A 167 -1.43 -6.43 -8.09
CA PRO A 167 -2.44 -5.38 -8.24
C PRO A 167 -1.85 -3.99 -7.90
N PRO A 168 -2.46 -2.89 -8.36
CA PRO A 168 -1.92 -1.53 -8.17
C PRO A 168 -2.21 -1.00 -6.76
N TYR A 169 -1.70 -1.64 -5.71
CA TYR A 169 -1.96 -1.30 -4.31
C TYR A 169 -1.40 0.07 -3.86
N ASP A 170 -0.50 0.66 -4.64
CA ASP A 170 0.08 1.98 -4.39
C ASP A 170 -0.66 3.12 -5.11
N SER A 171 -1.68 2.79 -5.89
CA SER A 171 -2.56 3.76 -6.55
C SER A 171 -3.59 4.35 -5.57
N ASP A 172 -4.28 5.40 -5.99
CA ASP A 172 -5.40 5.93 -5.22
C ASP A 172 -6.61 4.98 -5.21
N ASN A 173 -7.50 5.15 -4.22
CA ASN A 173 -8.66 4.27 -4.05
C ASN A 173 -9.57 4.23 -5.29
N ALA A 174 -9.68 5.32 -6.04
CA ALA A 174 -10.52 5.36 -7.24
C ALA A 174 -9.91 4.53 -8.39
N GLU A 175 -8.58 4.53 -8.52
CA GLU A 175 -7.88 3.69 -9.50
C GLU A 175 -7.95 2.22 -9.12
N ILE A 176 -7.78 1.89 -7.84
CA ILE A 176 -7.92 0.52 -7.31
C ILE A 176 -9.33 -0.01 -7.58
N GLN A 177 -10.37 0.78 -7.30
CA GLN A 177 -11.75 0.39 -7.59
C GLN A 177 -12.00 0.17 -9.08
N LYS A 178 -11.47 1.03 -9.97
CA LYS A 178 -11.56 0.83 -11.43
C LYS A 178 -10.89 -0.46 -11.87
N TYR A 179 -9.71 -0.76 -11.32
CA TYR A 179 -8.98 -1.99 -11.61
C TYR A 179 -9.82 -3.22 -11.26
N PHE A 180 -10.32 -3.34 -10.04
CA PHE A 180 -11.16 -4.47 -9.62
C PHE A 180 -12.52 -4.52 -10.32
N LYS A 181 -13.08 -3.39 -10.75
CA LYS A 181 -14.31 -3.36 -11.54
C LYS A 181 -14.14 -4.00 -12.94
N LEU A 182 -12.95 -3.90 -13.53
CA LEU A 182 -12.64 -4.52 -14.82
C LEU A 182 -12.17 -5.97 -14.67
N CYS A 183 -11.24 -6.23 -13.73
CA CYS A 183 -10.54 -7.52 -13.58
C CYS A 183 -11.25 -8.49 -12.62
N SER A 184 -12.24 -8.01 -11.84
CA SER A 184 -12.85 -8.72 -10.71
C SER A 184 -11.88 -8.91 -9.51
N GLU A 185 -12.36 -9.55 -8.44
CA GLU A 185 -11.52 -9.91 -7.29
C GLU A 185 -10.50 -10.98 -7.68
N ILE A 186 -9.48 -11.17 -6.85
CA ILE A 186 -8.39 -12.13 -7.13
C ILE A 186 -8.89 -13.55 -6.85
N ASP A 187 -8.93 -14.38 -7.88
CA ASP A 187 -9.37 -15.77 -7.78
C ASP A 187 -8.26 -16.69 -7.30
N ASP A 188 -7.04 -16.51 -7.83
CA ASP A 188 -5.91 -17.31 -7.40
C ASP A 188 -4.60 -16.52 -7.38
N GLU A 189 -3.68 -16.96 -6.52
CA GLU A 189 -2.40 -16.30 -6.31
C GLU A 189 -1.27 -17.32 -6.19
N ILE A 190 -0.28 -17.22 -7.08
CA ILE A 190 0.98 -17.95 -6.96
C ILE A 190 1.90 -17.17 -6.02
N VAL A 191 2.41 -17.81 -5.00
CA VAL A 191 3.14 -17.12 -3.94
C VAL A 191 4.62 -17.46 -3.94
N VAL A 192 5.44 -16.49 -3.55
CA VAL A 192 6.90 -16.61 -3.54
C VAL A 192 7.40 -17.81 -2.74
N PRO A 193 6.86 -18.16 -1.54
CA PRO A 193 7.32 -19.36 -0.82
C PRO A 193 7.17 -20.67 -1.58
N ASP A 194 6.06 -20.85 -2.31
CA ASP A 194 5.86 -22.05 -3.13
C ASP A 194 6.92 -22.14 -4.24
N LEU A 195 7.21 -21.00 -4.88
CA LEU A 195 8.23 -20.93 -5.94
C LEU A 195 9.65 -21.18 -5.41
N VAL A 196 9.98 -20.71 -4.20
CA VAL A 196 11.26 -21.01 -3.56
C VAL A 196 11.34 -22.47 -3.13
N LYS A 197 10.25 -23.03 -2.60
CA LYS A 197 10.15 -24.44 -2.24
C LYS A 197 10.40 -25.36 -3.43
N GLU A 198 9.84 -25.03 -4.59
CA GLU A 198 9.97 -25.77 -5.83
C GLU A 198 11.23 -25.38 -6.65
N GLN A 199 12.15 -24.61 -6.07
CA GLN A 199 13.40 -24.15 -6.70
C GLN A 199 13.18 -23.41 -8.03
N ASN A 200 12.07 -22.71 -8.17
CA ASN A 200 11.77 -21.83 -9.32
C ASN A 200 12.18 -20.38 -9.05
N LEU A 201 12.34 -20.02 -7.77
CA LEU A 201 12.97 -18.79 -7.32
C LEU A 201 14.06 -19.12 -6.30
N CYS A 202 15.12 -18.31 -6.23
CA CYS A 202 16.18 -18.50 -5.25
C CYS A 202 15.78 -17.88 -3.87
N PRO A 203 16.35 -18.38 -2.76
CA PRO A 203 16.31 -17.69 -1.48
C PRO A 203 16.80 -16.26 -1.61
N HIS A 204 16.18 -15.32 -0.90
CA HIS A 204 16.50 -13.90 -1.03
C HIS A 204 16.21 -13.12 0.24
N GLN A 205 16.83 -11.94 0.36
CA GLN A 205 16.61 -11.00 1.45
C GLN A 205 16.47 -9.59 0.91
N ASP A 206 15.41 -8.90 1.37
CA ASP A 206 15.30 -7.46 1.19
C ASP A 206 16.07 -6.77 2.33
N LEU A 207 16.91 -5.82 1.98
CA LEU A 207 17.75 -5.04 2.88
C LEU A 207 17.44 -3.56 2.70
N VAL A 208 17.29 -2.82 3.78
CA VAL A 208 17.06 -1.37 3.74
C VAL A 208 18.31 -0.67 4.25
N PHE A 209 18.83 0.24 3.46
CA PHE A 209 19.97 1.09 3.83
C PHE A 209 19.51 2.55 3.91
N LEU A 210 19.71 3.16 5.06
CA LEU A 210 19.19 4.47 5.38
C LEU A 210 20.26 5.54 5.17
N SER A 211 19.89 6.68 4.60
CA SER A 211 20.73 7.87 4.50
C SER A 211 19.97 9.08 5.05
N LYS A 212 20.68 10.16 5.34
CA LYS A 212 20.10 11.44 5.73
C LYS A 212 20.26 12.45 4.60
N PRO A 213 19.36 13.44 4.53
CA PRO A 213 19.50 14.56 3.62
C PRO A 213 20.82 15.30 3.88
N GLU A 214 21.42 15.88 2.86
CA GLU A 214 22.55 16.80 3.02
C GLU A 214 22.06 18.17 3.56
N ASP A 215 22.97 18.98 4.11
CA ASP A 215 22.64 20.26 4.76
C ASP A 215 21.78 21.18 3.86
N GLN A 216 22.03 21.19 2.56
CA GLN A 216 21.23 21.97 1.60
C GLN A 216 19.79 21.47 1.49
N GLU A 217 19.59 20.16 1.57
CA GLU A 217 18.27 19.54 1.54
C GLU A 217 17.54 19.76 2.86
N ILE A 218 18.24 19.67 3.99
CA ILE A 218 17.70 19.99 5.32
C ILE A 218 17.23 21.44 5.35
N ASN A 219 18.04 22.37 4.87
CA ASN A 219 17.66 23.79 4.80
C ASN A 219 16.43 24.00 3.91
N PHE A 220 16.35 23.32 2.76
CA PHE A 220 15.18 23.37 1.88
C PHE A 220 13.91 22.84 2.56
N ILE A 221 13.99 21.69 3.25
CA ILE A 221 12.87 21.09 3.98
C ILE A 221 12.39 22.02 5.11
N THR A 222 13.33 22.54 5.88
CA THR A 222 13.06 23.45 7.01
C THR A 222 12.42 24.75 6.53
N ASP A 223 12.98 25.37 5.49
CA ASP A 223 12.44 26.59 4.87
C ASP A 223 11.03 26.36 4.31
N PHE A 224 10.80 25.23 3.66
CA PHE A 224 9.47 24.87 3.19
C PHE A 224 8.46 24.77 4.33
N ARG A 225 8.81 24.05 5.41
CA ARG A 225 7.92 23.89 6.58
C ARG A 225 7.67 25.21 7.30
N LEU A 226 8.68 26.05 7.43
CA LEU A 226 8.54 27.38 8.00
C LEU A 226 7.58 28.26 7.20
N LYS A 227 7.68 28.24 5.87
CA LYS A 227 6.76 28.97 4.98
C LYS A 227 5.32 28.48 5.10
N ILE A 228 5.10 27.16 5.23
CA ILE A 228 3.77 26.60 5.48
C ILE A 228 3.24 27.03 6.84
N SER A 229 4.04 26.91 7.89
CA SER A 229 3.67 27.33 9.26
C SER A 229 3.32 28.83 9.32
N GLN A 230 4.10 29.65 8.65
CA GLN A 230 3.82 31.10 8.52
C GLN A 230 2.51 31.33 7.78
N PHE A 231 2.31 30.67 6.64
CA PHE A 231 1.05 30.77 5.88
C PHE A 231 -0.17 30.38 6.72
N VAL A 232 -0.09 29.27 7.48
CA VAL A 232 -1.17 28.84 8.37
C VAL A 232 -1.43 29.87 9.47
N THR A 233 -0.37 30.42 10.07
CA THR A 233 -0.48 31.47 11.08
C THR A 233 -1.11 32.75 10.52
N ASP A 234 -0.73 33.14 9.31
CA ASP A 234 -1.22 34.34 8.65
C ASP A 234 -2.70 34.18 8.28
N ILE A 235 -3.10 33.04 7.73
CA ILE A 235 -4.49 32.79 7.32
C ILE A 235 -5.45 32.66 8.52
N LEU A 236 -4.96 32.14 9.66
CA LEU A 236 -5.74 32.09 10.92
C LEU A 236 -6.06 33.48 11.47
N LYS A 237 -5.23 34.49 11.15
CA LYS A 237 -5.42 35.88 11.56
C LYS A 237 -6.09 36.74 10.49
N ASP A 238 -6.29 36.18 9.30
CA ASP A 238 -6.86 36.91 8.17
C ASP A 238 -8.38 37.09 8.34
N LYS A 239 -8.80 38.30 8.69
CA LYS A 239 -10.21 38.62 8.90
C LYS A 239 -11.05 38.51 7.63
N GLU A 240 -10.44 38.74 6.47
CA GLU A 240 -11.13 38.61 5.19
C GLU A 240 -11.45 37.14 4.91
N PHE A 241 -10.48 36.24 5.13
CA PHE A 241 -10.69 34.80 4.99
C PHE A 241 -11.70 34.26 6.01
N ILE A 242 -11.65 34.70 7.26
CA ILE A 242 -12.63 34.32 8.30
C ILE A 242 -14.03 34.77 7.88
N SER A 243 -14.18 36.00 7.38
CA SER A 243 -15.46 36.54 6.89
C SER A 243 -15.97 35.76 5.69
N PHE A 244 -15.10 35.46 4.73
CA PHE A 244 -15.40 34.62 3.56
C PHE A 244 -15.91 33.24 3.96
N LEU A 245 -15.26 32.55 4.92
CA LEU A 245 -15.72 31.25 5.42
C LEU A 245 -17.11 31.35 6.08
N LYS A 246 -17.36 32.42 6.82
CA LYS A 246 -18.68 32.63 7.46
C LYS A 246 -19.79 32.95 6.46
N GLN A 247 -19.47 33.54 5.32
CA GLN A 247 -20.40 33.81 4.23
C GLN A 247 -20.61 32.59 3.33
N HIS A 248 -19.71 31.61 3.38
CA HIS A 248 -19.84 30.39 2.60
C HIS A 248 -21.18 29.69 2.88
N ARG A 249 -21.87 29.22 1.82
CA ARG A 249 -23.22 28.64 1.86
C ARG A 249 -23.42 27.56 2.92
N PHE A 250 -22.39 26.72 3.17
CA PHE A 250 -22.47 25.68 4.21
C PHE A 250 -22.47 26.24 5.64
N TYR A 251 -21.89 27.41 5.87
CA TYR A 251 -21.92 28.06 7.17
C TYR A 251 -23.11 29.03 7.29
N ALA A 252 -23.32 29.91 6.30
CA ALA A 252 -24.37 30.92 6.35
C ALA A 252 -25.78 30.29 6.24
N LYS A 253 -25.98 29.33 5.32
CA LYS A 253 -27.27 28.70 5.03
C LYS A 253 -27.21 27.19 5.24
N THR A 254 -26.78 26.77 6.41
CA THR A 254 -26.50 25.37 6.74
C THR A 254 -27.70 24.44 6.51
N GLU A 255 -28.90 24.86 6.89
CA GLU A 255 -30.12 24.05 6.76
C GLU A 255 -30.53 23.82 5.30
N GLU A 256 -30.34 24.83 4.44
CA GLU A 256 -30.66 24.73 3.00
C GLU A 256 -29.71 23.79 2.24
N ASN A 257 -28.49 23.62 2.74
CA ASN A 257 -27.42 22.85 2.08
C ASN A 257 -27.10 21.53 2.76
N LEU A 258 -27.97 21.00 3.59
CA LEU A 258 -27.69 19.80 4.41
C LEU A 258 -27.25 18.57 3.61
N GLU A 259 -27.85 18.30 2.45
CA GLU A 259 -27.47 17.12 1.63
C GLU A 259 -26.04 17.21 1.10
N GLU A 260 -25.63 18.37 0.60
CA GLU A 260 -24.28 18.59 0.12
C GLU A 260 -23.27 18.66 1.28
N LEU A 261 -23.65 19.30 2.37
CA LEU A 261 -22.84 19.33 3.58
C LEU A 261 -22.55 17.92 4.10
N TYR A 262 -23.53 17.02 4.07
CA TYR A 262 -23.31 15.62 4.45
C TYR A 262 -22.42 14.85 3.47
N LYS A 263 -22.43 15.22 2.20
CA LYS A 263 -21.52 14.67 1.20
C LYS A 263 -20.07 15.13 1.45
N TYR A 264 -19.88 16.38 1.87
CA TYR A 264 -18.59 17.03 2.11
C TYR A 264 -18.39 17.36 3.60
N SER A 265 -18.73 16.43 4.49
CA SER A 265 -18.65 16.61 5.94
C SER A 265 -17.24 16.93 6.44
N ASP A 266 -16.21 16.43 5.78
CA ASP A 266 -14.80 16.67 6.14
C ASP A 266 -14.43 18.14 5.90
N PHE A 267 -14.94 18.74 4.81
CA PHE A 267 -14.77 20.16 4.54
C PHE A 267 -15.49 21.00 5.60
N PHE A 268 -16.75 20.68 5.93
CA PHE A 268 -17.47 21.44 6.97
C PHE A 268 -16.80 21.30 8.33
N SER A 269 -16.32 20.14 8.68
CA SER A 269 -15.54 19.92 9.90
C SER A 269 -14.24 20.73 9.89
N SER A 270 -13.49 20.75 8.77
CA SER A 270 -12.29 21.55 8.64
C SER A 270 -12.56 23.07 8.78
N MET A 271 -13.69 23.53 8.24
CA MET A 271 -14.14 24.91 8.38
C MET A 271 -14.43 25.26 9.85
N LEU A 272 -15.16 24.40 10.59
CA LEU A 272 -15.45 24.62 12.00
C LEU A 272 -14.20 24.55 12.88
N ILE A 273 -13.29 23.61 12.63
CA ILE A 273 -12.00 23.52 13.33
C ILE A 273 -11.17 24.78 13.09
N PHE A 274 -11.13 25.25 11.83
CA PHE A 274 -10.43 26.48 11.48
C PHE A 274 -11.02 27.71 12.21
N LEU A 275 -12.34 27.88 12.15
CA LEU A 275 -13.02 28.99 12.82
C LEU A 275 -12.92 28.92 14.34
N HIS A 276 -12.92 27.72 14.93
CA HIS A 276 -12.67 27.53 16.36
C HIS A 276 -11.27 27.95 16.77
N GLU A 277 -10.23 27.56 16.00
CA GLU A 277 -8.85 27.95 16.26
C GLU A 277 -8.65 29.47 16.10
N ALA A 278 -9.34 30.10 15.11
CA ALA A 278 -9.23 31.51 14.83
C ALA A 278 -9.97 32.40 15.85
N GLU A 279 -11.13 31.98 16.37
CA GLU A 279 -12.05 32.81 17.17
C GLU A 279 -12.37 32.25 18.57
N GLY A 280 -12.01 30.99 18.84
CA GLY A 280 -12.24 30.32 20.15
C GLY A 280 -13.64 29.79 20.40
N THR A 281 -14.66 30.14 19.58
CA THR A 281 -16.05 29.71 19.81
C THR A 281 -16.78 29.41 18.50
N ILE A 282 -17.57 28.35 18.50
CA ILE A 282 -18.46 27.97 17.39
C ILE A 282 -19.91 27.96 17.90
N PRO A 283 -20.89 28.58 17.18
CA PRO A 283 -22.29 28.53 17.53
C PRO A 283 -22.81 27.10 17.65
N LEU A 284 -23.54 26.81 18.73
CA LEU A 284 -24.05 25.47 19.02
C LEU A 284 -24.90 24.89 17.88
N GLU A 285 -25.62 25.73 17.16
CA GLU A 285 -26.45 25.36 16.00
C GLU A 285 -25.63 24.68 14.92
N LYS A 286 -24.39 25.13 14.65
CA LYS A 286 -23.48 24.54 13.66
C LYS A 286 -22.96 23.18 14.11
N LEU A 287 -22.77 23.01 15.40
CA LEU A 287 -22.33 21.75 16.00
C LEU A 287 -23.44 20.70 16.02
N GLN A 288 -24.67 21.15 16.25
CA GLN A 288 -25.86 20.28 16.20
C GLN A 288 -26.11 19.68 14.81
N VAL A 289 -25.73 20.37 13.73
CA VAL A 289 -25.76 19.81 12.36
C VAL A 289 -24.84 18.63 12.22
N LEU A 290 -23.69 18.66 12.88
CA LEU A 290 -22.76 17.52 12.95
C LEU A 290 -23.22 16.43 13.95
N GLY A 291 -24.34 16.64 14.66
CA GLY A 291 -24.92 15.64 15.54
C GLY A 291 -24.50 15.72 17.01
N PHE A 292 -23.87 16.82 17.43
CA PHE A 292 -23.57 17.06 18.85
C PHE A 292 -24.85 17.42 19.62
N ASP A 293 -25.00 16.90 20.84
CA ASP A 293 -26.10 17.23 21.74
C ASP A 293 -25.77 18.53 22.51
N LYS A 294 -26.80 19.22 23.01
CA LYS A 294 -26.66 20.53 23.73
C LYS A 294 -25.78 20.44 24.99
N ASP A 295 -25.75 19.27 25.62
CA ASP A 295 -25.05 19.04 26.88
C ASP A 295 -23.72 18.28 26.68
N GLU A 296 -23.23 18.16 25.43
CA GLU A 296 -22.05 17.42 25.10
C GLU A 296 -20.82 18.37 25.12
N GLU A 297 -19.88 18.10 25.99
CA GLU A 297 -18.59 18.78 26.03
C GLU A 297 -17.77 18.38 24.81
N ILE A 298 -17.48 19.33 23.92
CA ILE A 298 -16.81 19.08 22.64
C ILE A 298 -15.35 19.43 22.79
N ASP A 299 -14.50 18.42 22.65
CA ASP A 299 -13.06 18.58 22.54
C ASP A 299 -12.70 18.75 21.06
N PHE A 300 -12.39 19.99 20.65
CA PHE A 300 -11.98 20.28 19.28
C PHE A 300 -10.58 19.74 19.04
N PRO A 301 -10.33 19.04 17.92
CA PRO A 301 -8.98 18.68 17.56
C PRO A 301 -8.15 19.95 17.25
N SER A 302 -6.87 19.93 17.58
CA SER A 302 -5.96 20.99 17.17
C SER A 302 -5.89 21.08 15.64
N ILE A 303 -5.74 22.30 15.12
CA ILE A 303 -5.63 22.48 13.68
C ILE A 303 -4.30 21.90 13.17
N THR A 304 -4.37 21.12 12.10
CA THR A 304 -3.23 20.52 11.44
C THR A 304 -3.19 20.92 9.97
N ASN A 305 -2.03 20.73 9.33
CA ASN A 305 -1.89 21.02 7.90
C ASN A 305 -2.87 20.19 7.03
N GLU A 306 -3.27 19.01 7.49
CA GLU A 306 -4.28 18.17 6.83
C GLU A 306 -5.66 18.85 6.81
N TRP A 307 -6.09 19.42 7.94
CA TRP A 307 -7.35 20.14 8.00
C TRP A 307 -7.36 21.38 7.09
N ILE A 308 -6.26 22.14 7.09
CA ILE A 308 -6.09 23.28 6.18
C ILE A 308 -6.06 22.82 4.72
N GLN A 309 -5.43 21.69 4.43
CA GLN A 309 -5.40 21.13 3.08
C GLN A 309 -6.81 20.74 2.59
N ILE A 310 -7.61 20.08 3.43
CA ILE A 310 -9.01 19.72 3.11
C ILE A 310 -9.82 21.00 2.84
N LEU A 311 -9.66 22.03 3.69
CA LEU A 311 -10.33 23.30 3.55
C LEU A 311 -10.04 23.96 2.19
N PHE A 312 -8.77 24.15 1.86
CA PHE A 312 -8.37 24.77 0.59
C PHE A 312 -8.65 23.90 -0.64
N GLN A 313 -8.52 22.58 -0.53
CA GLN A 313 -8.85 21.67 -1.63
C GLN A 313 -10.32 21.79 -2.02
N HIS A 314 -11.21 21.92 -1.03
CA HIS A 314 -12.64 22.08 -1.30
C HIS A 314 -12.95 23.44 -1.92
N LEU A 315 -12.49 24.52 -1.31
CA LEU A 315 -12.74 25.88 -1.78
C LEU A 315 -12.23 26.15 -3.20
N LEU A 316 -10.99 25.70 -3.49
CA LEU A 316 -10.33 26.04 -4.75
C LEU A 316 -10.60 25.06 -5.89
N VAL A 317 -11.09 23.85 -5.58
CA VAL A 317 -11.25 22.81 -6.60
C VAL A 317 -12.66 22.22 -6.61
N THR A 318 -13.15 21.75 -5.45
CA THR A 318 -14.37 20.95 -5.40
C THR A 318 -15.64 21.82 -5.50
N ASP A 319 -15.66 22.96 -4.82
CA ASP A 319 -16.83 23.86 -4.75
C ASP A 319 -16.64 25.16 -5.55
N ARG A 320 -15.54 25.29 -6.27
CA ARG A 320 -15.19 26.53 -7.01
C ARG A 320 -16.30 26.99 -7.95
N GLU A 321 -16.96 26.06 -8.65
CA GLU A 321 -18.04 26.38 -9.59
C GLU A 321 -19.27 27.02 -8.90
N ASN A 322 -19.46 26.83 -7.61
CA ASN A 322 -20.54 27.43 -6.80
C ASN A 322 -20.14 28.75 -6.12
N LEU A 323 -18.86 29.18 -6.26
CA LEU A 323 -18.29 30.38 -5.65
C LEU A 323 -17.87 31.43 -6.71
N ILE A 324 -18.67 31.57 -7.78
CA ILE A 324 -18.38 32.44 -8.92
C ILE A 324 -18.27 33.93 -8.50
N GLU A 325 -19.07 34.35 -7.54
CA GLU A 325 -19.05 35.73 -7.03
C GLU A 325 -17.73 36.08 -6.33
N ASP A 326 -17.04 35.09 -5.80
CA ASP A 326 -15.77 35.20 -5.07
C ASP A 326 -14.53 34.81 -5.91
N GLU A 327 -14.67 34.64 -7.23
CA GLU A 327 -13.60 34.12 -8.13
C GLU A 327 -12.29 34.91 -8.00
N VAL A 328 -12.37 36.22 -7.89
CA VAL A 328 -11.18 37.10 -7.73
C VAL A 328 -10.42 36.78 -6.44
N TYR A 329 -11.15 36.53 -5.36
CA TYR A 329 -10.56 36.18 -4.07
C TYR A 329 -9.97 34.77 -4.08
N LEU A 330 -10.67 33.82 -4.68
CA LEU A 330 -10.18 32.46 -4.87
C LEU A 330 -8.92 32.42 -5.72
N ASP A 331 -8.85 33.21 -6.80
CA ASP A 331 -7.64 33.36 -7.60
C ASP A 331 -6.47 33.95 -6.83
N PHE A 332 -6.73 34.89 -5.92
CA PHE A 332 -5.71 35.44 -5.03
C PHE A 332 -5.17 34.37 -4.07
N LEU A 333 -6.05 33.56 -3.44
CA LEU A 333 -5.66 32.46 -2.58
C LEU A 333 -4.89 31.38 -3.36
N GLU A 334 -5.36 31.05 -4.56
CA GLU A 334 -4.67 30.10 -5.42
C GLU A 334 -3.26 30.57 -5.79
N LYS A 335 -3.09 31.86 -6.14
CA LYS A 335 -1.78 32.45 -6.41
C LYS A 335 -0.85 32.39 -5.20
N LYS A 336 -1.38 32.65 -3.98
CA LYS A 336 -0.60 32.47 -2.72
C LYS A 336 -0.10 31.01 -2.59
N LEU A 337 -0.96 30.01 -2.78
CA LEU A 337 -0.59 28.60 -2.66
C LEU A 337 0.35 28.14 -3.78
N ARG A 338 0.19 28.66 -5.01
CA ARG A 338 1.13 28.39 -6.11
C ARG A 338 2.52 28.97 -5.84
N LYS A 339 2.61 30.17 -5.26
CA LYS A 339 3.88 30.78 -4.85
C LYS A 339 4.61 29.95 -3.79
N LEU A 340 3.87 29.29 -2.91
CA LEU A 340 4.40 28.34 -1.92
C LEU A 340 4.72 26.95 -2.51
N ALA A 341 4.44 26.73 -3.82
CA ALA A 341 4.59 25.45 -4.49
C ALA A 341 3.75 24.31 -3.88
N VAL A 342 2.63 24.64 -3.22
CA VAL A 342 1.72 23.65 -2.59
C VAL A 342 0.43 23.42 -3.36
N PHE A 343 0.21 24.16 -4.47
CA PHE A 343 -0.93 23.94 -5.37
C PHE A 343 -0.46 23.62 -6.78
N SER A 344 -0.77 22.43 -7.25
CA SER A 344 -0.45 22.00 -8.63
C SER A 344 -1.43 20.92 -9.10
N LYS A 345 -1.75 20.92 -10.40
CA LYS A 345 -2.66 19.92 -11.01
C LYS A 345 -3.99 19.77 -10.26
N ASN A 346 -4.59 20.88 -9.83
CA ASN A 346 -5.82 20.93 -9.04
C ASN A 346 -5.74 20.14 -7.71
N LYS A 347 -4.54 20.08 -7.12
CA LYS A 347 -4.33 19.49 -5.79
C LYS A 347 -3.61 20.46 -4.87
N VAL A 348 -4.09 20.56 -3.64
CA VAL A 348 -3.45 21.27 -2.52
C VAL A 348 -2.63 20.25 -1.73
N ASN A 349 -1.35 20.53 -1.46
CA ASN A 349 -0.42 19.62 -0.79
C ASN A 349 0.38 20.38 0.29
N LEU A 350 -0.23 20.66 1.43
CA LEU A 350 0.40 21.37 2.56
C LEU A 350 1.25 20.45 3.44
N VAL A 351 0.91 19.19 3.52
CA VAL A 351 1.65 18.18 4.31
C VAL A 351 2.99 17.83 3.69
N GLY A 352 3.05 17.82 2.35
CA GLY A 352 4.28 17.55 1.61
C GLY A 352 3.99 17.59 0.11
N ASN A 353 4.87 18.18 -0.66
CA ASN A 353 4.70 18.35 -2.11
C ASN A 353 5.60 17.43 -2.93
N GLU A 354 5.34 17.36 -4.24
CA GLU A 354 6.14 16.60 -5.19
C GLU A 354 7.62 17.02 -5.23
N LEU A 355 7.92 18.29 -4.96
CA LEU A 355 9.30 18.82 -4.96
C LEU A 355 10.09 18.28 -3.77
N LEU A 356 9.49 18.30 -2.58
CA LEU A 356 10.09 17.76 -1.37
C LEU A 356 10.35 16.25 -1.48
N TYR A 357 9.37 15.53 -2.01
CA TYR A 357 9.54 14.10 -2.28
C TYR A 357 10.64 13.83 -3.30
N LYS A 358 10.67 14.57 -4.43
CA LYS A 358 11.71 14.42 -5.44
C LYS A 358 13.10 14.78 -4.91
N SER A 359 13.21 15.73 -3.99
CA SER A 359 14.46 16.06 -3.32
C SER A 359 14.98 14.85 -2.53
N LEU A 360 14.20 14.33 -1.59
CA LEU A 360 14.58 13.19 -0.76
C LEU A 360 14.84 11.90 -1.55
N SER A 361 13.98 11.59 -2.52
CA SER A 361 14.13 10.36 -3.30
C SER A 361 15.35 10.38 -4.23
N ASN A 362 15.81 11.55 -4.66
CA ASN A 362 17.00 11.75 -5.49
C ASN A 362 18.17 12.36 -4.71
N SER A 363 18.17 12.26 -3.39
CA SER A 363 19.22 12.81 -2.54
C SER A 363 20.61 12.30 -2.93
N PRO A 364 21.61 13.17 -3.05
CA PRO A 364 23.00 12.80 -3.31
C PRO A 364 23.61 11.97 -2.18
N SER A 365 23.09 12.03 -0.96
CA SER A 365 23.50 11.17 0.15
C SER A 365 23.43 9.67 -0.17
N LYS A 366 22.49 9.26 -1.04
CA LYS A 366 22.37 7.88 -1.54
C LYS A 366 23.57 7.42 -2.37
N LEU A 367 24.36 8.33 -2.98
CA LEU A 367 25.58 7.98 -3.72
C LEU A 367 26.63 7.36 -2.79
N LYS A 368 26.81 7.90 -1.59
CA LYS A 368 27.70 7.33 -0.56
C LYS A 368 27.20 5.96 -0.11
N SER A 369 25.89 5.83 0.11
CA SER A 369 25.25 4.55 0.48
C SER A 369 25.49 3.48 -0.58
N ILE A 370 25.30 3.80 -1.87
CA ILE A 370 25.56 2.89 -2.99
C ILE A 370 27.01 2.44 -3.00
N THR A 371 27.93 3.36 -2.82
CA THR A 371 29.37 3.05 -2.81
C THR A 371 29.72 2.09 -1.67
N THR A 372 29.20 2.33 -0.47
CA THR A 372 29.41 1.46 0.70
C THR A 372 28.87 0.06 0.44
N ILE A 373 27.65 -0.05 -0.10
CA ILE A 373 27.02 -1.34 -0.42
C ILE A 373 27.83 -2.08 -1.48
N VAL A 374 28.23 -1.41 -2.57
CA VAL A 374 29.03 -2.02 -3.64
C VAL A 374 30.36 -2.55 -3.11
N GLN A 375 31.05 -1.79 -2.27
CA GLN A 375 32.31 -2.23 -1.65
C GLN A 375 32.10 -3.47 -0.77
N GLN A 376 31.03 -3.48 0.03
CA GLN A 376 30.69 -4.64 0.88
C GLN A 376 30.34 -5.87 0.02
N GLU A 377 29.54 -5.72 -1.03
CA GLU A 377 29.18 -6.82 -1.93
C GLU A 377 30.39 -7.34 -2.72
N GLN A 378 31.32 -6.48 -3.12
CA GLN A 378 32.59 -6.89 -3.74
C GLN A 378 33.46 -7.69 -2.78
N GLN A 379 33.52 -7.33 -1.51
CA GLN A 379 34.24 -8.09 -0.48
C GLN A 379 33.60 -9.46 -0.23
N ASN A 380 32.25 -9.50 -0.15
CA ASN A 380 31.50 -10.72 0.14
C ASN A 380 31.56 -11.76 -0.99
N LEU A 381 31.43 -11.33 -2.25
CA LEU A 381 31.25 -12.22 -3.40
C LEU A 381 32.42 -12.23 -4.38
N GLN A 382 33.35 -11.30 -4.33
CA GLN A 382 34.55 -11.22 -5.15
C GLN A 382 34.28 -11.46 -6.66
N HIS A 383 34.64 -12.64 -7.19
CA HIS A 383 34.47 -13.00 -8.60
C HIS A 383 33.02 -13.39 -8.95
N GLU A 384 32.26 -13.86 -7.99
CA GLU A 384 30.86 -14.27 -8.17
C GLU A 384 29.87 -13.09 -8.22
N LEU A 385 30.31 -11.88 -7.88
CA LEU A 385 29.44 -10.73 -7.84
C LEU A 385 28.79 -10.45 -9.21
N ARG A 386 27.48 -10.32 -9.21
CA ARG A 386 26.64 -9.84 -10.31
C ARG A 386 25.67 -8.78 -9.77
N CYS A 387 26.19 -7.56 -9.66
CA CYS A 387 25.47 -6.43 -9.08
C CYS A 387 24.83 -5.56 -10.17
N VAL A 388 23.53 -5.29 -10.02
CA VAL A 388 22.81 -4.35 -10.87
C VAL A 388 22.32 -3.18 -10.01
N ILE A 389 22.56 -1.95 -10.49
CA ILE A 389 22.17 -0.71 -9.82
C ILE A 389 21.21 0.04 -10.72
N LEU A 390 20.00 0.31 -10.22
CA LEU A 390 18.93 0.92 -11.00
C LEU A 390 18.58 2.32 -10.52
N SER A 391 18.54 3.26 -11.46
CA SER A 391 18.10 4.64 -11.25
C SER A 391 17.10 5.08 -12.31
N ASP A 392 16.30 6.12 -12.05
CA ASP A 392 15.33 6.64 -13.00
C ASP A 392 15.93 7.57 -14.05
N TYR A 393 17.01 8.27 -13.72
CA TYR A 393 17.58 9.33 -14.53
C TYR A 393 19.00 8.99 -14.99
N ILE A 394 19.31 9.28 -16.26
CA ILE A 394 20.67 9.08 -16.82
C ILE A 394 21.60 10.19 -16.34
N ARG A 395 21.17 11.44 -16.36
CA ARG A 395 21.95 12.63 -15.99
C ARG A 395 23.20 12.82 -16.86
N LYS A 396 23.00 12.90 -18.19
CA LYS A 396 24.07 13.08 -19.17
C LYS A 396 24.89 14.35 -18.99
N GLU A 397 24.34 15.36 -18.34
CA GLU A 397 25.03 16.59 -17.99
C GLU A 397 26.32 16.38 -17.18
N TYR A 398 26.39 15.28 -16.45
CA TYR A 398 27.58 14.90 -15.65
C TYR A 398 28.57 14.00 -16.40
N LEU A 399 28.35 13.69 -17.66
CA LEU A 399 29.14 12.68 -18.40
C LEU A 399 30.65 13.03 -18.45
N ASN A 400 30.98 14.30 -18.58
CA ASN A 400 32.35 14.79 -18.74
C ASN A 400 32.89 15.48 -17.49
N CYS A 401 32.32 15.25 -16.31
CA CYS A 401 32.80 15.84 -15.06
C CYS A 401 34.23 15.42 -14.72
N SER A 402 35.05 16.38 -14.32
CA SER A 402 36.39 16.16 -13.76
C SER A 402 36.34 15.58 -12.35
N LEU A 403 37.44 15.05 -11.84
CA LEU A 403 37.50 14.46 -10.48
C LEU A 403 37.04 15.41 -9.37
N PRO A 404 37.41 16.72 -9.36
CA PRO A 404 36.86 17.66 -8.37
C PRO A 404 35.34 17.83 -8.48
N GLU A 405 34.80 17.97 -9.70
CA GLU A 405 33.39 18.19 -9.96
C GLU A 405 32.52 17.00 -9.54
N ILE A 406 33.08 15.78 -9.56
CA ILE A 406 32.37 14.58 -9.10
C ILE A 406 31.98 14.67 -7.63
N LYS A 407 32.80 15.33 -6.80
CA LYS A 407 32.50 15.55 -5.38
C LYS A 407 31.37 16.55 -5.15
N GLU A 408 31.09 17.39 -6.14
CA GLU A 408 30.06 18.43 -6.10
C GLU A 408 28.73 17.99 -6.73
N ILE A 409 28.62 16.73 -7.16
CA ILE A 409 27.39 16.22 -7.78
C ILE A 409 26.25 16.22 -6.75
N LYS A 410 25.20 16.99 -7.07
CA LYS A 410 24.01 17.21 -6.19
C LYS A 410 22.78 16.42 -6.63
N LYS A 411 22.89 15.51 -7.58
CA LYS A 411 21.73 14.78 -8.12
C LYS A 411 22.05 13.30 -8.31
N LEU A 412 21.14 12.45 -7.86
CA LEU A 412 21.19 11.01 -8.12
C LEU A 412 20.87 10.70 -9.60
N GLY A 413 21.56 9.74 -10.18
CA GLY A 413 21.35 9.25 -11.54
C GLY A 413 22.42 8.24 -11.95
N VAL A 414 22.25 7.63 -13.12
CA VAL A 414 23.14 6.58 -13.64
C VAL A 414 24.59 7.08 -13.75
N ILE A 415 24.82 8.25 -14.35
CA ILE A 415 26.17 8.81 -14.52
C ILE A 415 26.78 9.26 -13.18
N PRO A 416 26.11 9.97 -12.29
CA PRO A 416 26.59 10.21 -10.93
C PRO A 416 27.00 8.93 -10.19
N ILE A 417 26.19 7.87 -10.23
CA ILE A 417 26.49 6.57 -9.61
C ILE A 417 27.75 5.97 -10.24
N PHE A 418 27.82 5.94 -11.57
CA PHE A 418 28.99 5.46 -12.30
C PHE A 418 30.26 6.18 -11.88
N HIS A 419 30.24 7.52 -11.79
CA HIS A 419 31.38 8.31 -11.39
C HIS A 419 31.82 8.03 -9.95
N HIS A 420 30.88 7.94 -9.01
CA HIS A 420 31.21 7.62 -7.62
C HIS A 420 31.82 6.22 -7.48
N ILE A 421 31.30 5.21 -8.19
CA ILE A 421 31.83 3.85 -8.14
C ILE A 421 33.21 3.80 -8.79
N ARG A 422 33.42 4.36 -10.00
CA ARG A 422 34.71 4.31 -10.71
C ARG A 422 35.86 4.99 -9.96
N THR A 423 35.55 6.01 -9.13
CA THR A 423 36.54 6.71 -8.31
C THR A 423 36.88 5.99 -7.01
N THR A 424 36.02 5.10 -6.54
CA THR A 424 36.18 4.40 -5.24
C THR A 424 36.53 2.92 -5.38
N THR A 425 36.29 2.32 -6.55
CA THR A 425 36.51 0.90 -6.78
C THR A 425 37.91 0.65 -7.37
N LYS A 426 38.68 -0.31 -6.79
CA LYS A 426 40.00 -0.69 -7.30
C LYS A 426 39.93 -1.38 -8.66
N ASN A 427 38.91 -2.22 -8.89
CA ASN A 427 38.73 -3.01 -10.13
C ASN A 427 37.74 -2.32 -11.07
N LYS A 428 38.17 -1.26 -11.74
CA LYS A 428 37.33 -0.47 -12.67
C LYS A 428 36.86 -1.28 -13.88
N ASN A 429 37.66 -2.27 -14.33
CA ASN A 429 37.37 -3.09 -15.50
C ASN A 429 36.07 -3.89 -15.44
N SER A 430 35.53 -4.09 -14.25
CA SER A 430 34.28 -4.82 -14.02
C SER A 430 33.03 -3.94 -13.98
N LEU A 431 33.20 -2.62 -14.18
CA LEU A 431 32.08 -1.64 -14.14
C LEU A 431 31.61 -1.28 -15.54
N ALA A 432 30.28 -1.25 -15.74
CA ALA A 432 29.68 -0.80 -16.98
C ALA A 432 28.38 0.00 -16.75
N VAL A 433 28.02 0.79 -17.75
CA VAL A 433 26.71 1.51 -17.81
C VAL A 433 25.91 0.95 -18.98
N LEU A 434 24.61 0.67 -18.74
CA LEU A 434 23.69 0.22 -19.77
C LEU A 434 22.35 0.96 -19.65
N THR A 435 22.08 1.83 -20.62
CA THR A 435 20.83 2.57 -20.74
C THR A 435 20.33 2.55 -22.18
N GLY A 436 19.07 2.92 -22.41
CA GLY A 436 18.48 2.99 -23.76
C GLY A 436 19.18 3.99 -24.72
N SER A 437 20.03 4.89 -24.22
CA SER A 437 20.68 5.94 -25.03
C SER A 437 22.17 6.12 -24.75
N LEU A 438 22.74 5.31 -23.84
CA LEU A 438 24.15 5.42 -23.48
C LEU A 438 24.65 4.08 -22.94
N VAL A 439 25.75 3.59 -23.48
CA VAL A 439 26.47 2.39 -23.03
C VAL A 439 27.92 2.76 -22.79
N ILE A 440 28.46 2.47 -21.60
CA ILE A 440 29.85 2.71 -21.24
C ILE A 440 30.44 1.42 -20.73
N ILE A 441 31.60 1.03 -21.22
CA ILE A 441 32.38 -0.12 -20.76
C ILE A 441 33.85 0.28 -20.55
N HIS A 442 34.57 -0.48 -19.76
CA HIS A 442 36.01 -0.33 -19.65
C HIS A 442 36.67 -0.84 -20.93
N SER A 443 37.73 -0.16 -21.41
CA SER A 443 38.41 -0.45 -22.66
C SER A 443 38.92 -1.90 -22.78
N SER A 444 39.35 -2.51 -21.65
CA SER A 444 39.77 -3.93 -21.61
C SER A 444 38.67 -4.92 -21.98
N ASN A 445 37.39 -4.52 -21.94
CA ASN A 445 36.25 -5.38 -22.30
C ASN A 445 35.93 -5.34 -23.80
N ILE A 446 36.58 -4.46 -24.59
CA ILE A 446 36.38 -4.39 -26.07
C ILE A 446 36.78 -5.72 -26.70
N ALA A 447 37.97 -6.26 -26.33
CA ALA A 447 38.42 -7.55 -26.85
C ALA A 447 37.46 -8.70 -26.48
N LYS A 448 36.80 -8.62 -25.29
CA LYS A 448 35.86 -9.62 -24.83
C LYS A 448 34.50 -9.54 -25.51
N LEU A 449 34.13 -8.38 -26.08
CA LEU A 449 32.96 -8.24 -26.95
C LEU A 449 33.07 -9.17 -28.16
N GLY A 450 34.29 -9.40 -28.69
CA GLY A 450 34.55 -10.31 -29.79
C GLY A 450 34.24 -11.78 -29.48
N LEU A 451 34.07 -12.16 -28.20
CA LEU A 451 33.61 -13.49 -27.79
C LEU A 451 32.10 -13.67 -27.92
N VAL A 452 31.37 -12.57 -28.03
CA VAL A 452 29.91 -12.51 -27.97
C VAL A 452 29.30 -12.06 -29.31
N ASP A 453 29.89 -11.05 -29.95
CA ASP A 453 29.47 -10.47 -31.22
C ASP A 453 30.66 -9.93 -31.99
N ALA A 454 30.51 -9.71 -33.30
CA ALA A 454 31.57 -9.16 -34.13
C ALA A 454 31.93 -7.74 -33.69
N ILE A 455 33.22 -7.50 -33.36
CA ILE A 455 33.71 -6.20 -32.87
C ILE A 455 33.43 -5.09 -33.88
N ASP A 456 33.46 -5.41 -35.17
CA ASP A 456 33.20 -4.47 -36.27
C ASP A 456 31.80 -3.90 -36.30
N ASN A 457 30.86 -4.50 -35.57
CA ASN A 457 29.50 -3.98 -35.42
C ASN A 457 29.40 -2.74 -34.53
N TYR A 458 30.49 -2.40 -33.82
CA TYR A 458 30.49 -1.33 -32.84
C TYR A 458 31.46 -0.20 -33.17
N ASN A 459 31.06 1.02 -32.83
CA ASN A 459 31.94 2.17 -32.69
C ASN A 459 32.20 2.43 -31.21
N TYR A 460 33.44 2.77 -30.87
CA TYR A 460 33.81 3.12 -29.50
C TYR A 460 34.54 4.47 -29.46
N THR A 461 34.15 5.31 -28.55
CA THR A 461 34.70 6.64 -28.34
C THR A 461 35.21 6.77 -26.91
N PRO A 462 36.49 7.12 -26.66
CA PRO A 462 37.00 7.31 -25.32
C PRO A 462 36.17 8.32 -24.52
N LEU A 463 35.87 8.04 -23.24
CA LEU A 463 35.20 8.95 -22.37
C LEU A 463 36.16 10.10 -21.99
N LYS A 464 35.76 11.35 -22.23
CA LYS A 464 36.61 12.52 -22.00
C LYS A 464 37.09 12.69 -20.55
N SER A 465 36.25 12.26 -19.58
CA SER A 465 36.54 12.35 -18.16
C SER A 465 37.46 11.21 -17.64
N ASP A 466 37.57 10.10 -18.38
CA ASP A 466 38.40 8.94 -18.00
C ASP A 466 38.59 8.04 -19.20
N THR A 467 39.77 8.12 -19.85
CA THR A 467 40.09 7.38 -21.08
C THR A 467 40.21 5.85 -20.91
N GLU A 468 40.21 5.33 -19.68
CA GLU A 468 40.06 3.91 -19.41
C GLU A 468 38.66 3.38 -19.80
N PHE A 469 37.68 4.24 -19.94
CA PHE A 469 36.30 3.91 -20.35
C PHE A 469 36.00 4.38 -21.77
N VAL A 470 35.17 3.64 -22.48
CA VAL A 470 34.68 3.98 -23.82
C VAL A 470 33.16 3.98 -23.86
N ILE A 471 32.66 4.92 -24.65
CA ILE A 471 31.20 4.97 -25.01
C ILE A 471 31.05 4.07 -26.23
N LEU A 472 30.15 3.11 -26.15
CA LEU A 472 29.86 2.12 -27.17
C LEU A 472 28.59 2.50 -27.94
N THR A 473 28.66 2.43 -29.28
CA THR A 473 27.50 2.66 -30.17
C THR A 473 27.48 1.61 -31.27
N THR A 474 26.29 1.23 -31.76
CA THR A 474 26.15 0.28 -32.88
C THR A 474 26.27 1.00 -34.22
N LYS A 475 26.95 0.38 -35.20
CA LYS A 475 27.01 0.84 -36.60
C LYS A 475 25.67 0.62 -37.33
N ASN A 476 24.97 -0.48 -37.00
CA ASN A 476 23.69 -0.84 -37.58
C ASN A 476 22.53 -0.44 -36.63
N SER A 477 21.35 -0.19 -37.17
CA SER A 477 20.19 0.34 -36.43
C SER A 477 19.56 -0.58 -35.37
N SER A 478 20.04 -1.84 -35.22
CA SER A 478 19.49 -2.77 -34.22
C SER A 478 20.10 -2.54 -32.83
N LYS A 479 19.44 -1.74 -32.03
CA LYS A 479 19.82 -1.55 -30.60
C LYS A 479 19.73 -2.82 -29.75
N HIS A 480 19.07 -3.88 -30.22
CA HIS A 480 18.95 -5.16 -29.53
C HIS A 480 20.31 -5.83 -29.34
N SER A 481 21.18 -5.83 -30.35
CA SER A 481 22.45 -6.55 -30.26
C SER A 481 23.41 -6.01 -29.19
N ILE A 482 23.44 -4.68 -28.95
CA ILE A 482 24.33 -4.12 -27.91
C ILE A 482 23.85 -4.48 -26.49
N VAL A 483 22.53 -4.54 -26.26
CA VAL A 483 21.97 -4.93 -24.97
C VAL A 483 22.28 -6.41 -24.68
N GLU A 484 22.12 -7.26 -25.68
CA GLU A 484 22.42 -8.68 -25.57
C GLU A 484 23.92 -8.93 -25.32
N ALA A 485 24.81 -8.26 -26.07
CA ALA A 485 26.23 -8.39 -25.89
C ALA A 485 26.72 -7.96 -24.51
N ILE A 486 26.25 -6.83 -23.99
CA ILE A 486 26.57 -6.39 -22.64
C ILE A 486 25.98 -7.34 -21.58
N THR A 487 24.80 -7.86 -21.82
CA THR A 487 24.17 -8.85 -20.92
C THR A 487 24.98 -10.13 -20.85
N GLN A 488 25.45 -10.64 -21.99
CA GLN A 488 26.32 -11.84 -22.02
C GLN A 488 27.66 -11.60 -21.32
N LEU A 489 28.30 -10.43 -21.51
CA LEU A 489 29.49 -10.07 -20.76
C LEU A 489 29.26 -10.03 -19.23
N PHE A 490 28.09 -9.57 -18.83
CA PHE A 490 27.71 -9.59 -17.43
C PHE A 490 27.45 -11.02 -16.93
N GLU A 491 26.77 -11.86 -17.67
CA GLU A 491 26.53 -13.27 -17.36
C GLU A 491 27.83 -14.08 -17.25
N PHE A 492 28.80 -13.81 -18.12
CA PHE A 492 30.12 -14.44 -18.06
C PHE A 492 31.03 -13.87 -16.96
N GLY A 493 30.62 -12.75 -16.28
CA GLY A 493 31.39 -12.16 -15.18
C GLY A 493 32.55 -11.26 -15.60
N HIS A 494 32.61 -10.88 -16.85
CA HIS A 494 33.56 -9.86 -17.33
C HIS A 494 33.11 -8.46 -16.83
N ILE A 495 31.79 -8.22 -16.79
CA ILE A 495 31.16 -7.10 -16.10
C ILE A 495 30.54 -7.65 -14.82
N LYS A 496 30.85 -7.07 -13.67
CA LYS A 496 30.31 -7.49 -12.36
C LYS A 496 29.33 -6.46 -11.78
N ILE A 497 29.50 -5.21 -12.16
CA ILE A 497 28.66 -4.10 -11.70
C ILE A 497 28.09 -3.41 -12.94
N LEU A 498 26.77 -3.44 -13.05
CA LEU A 498 26.04 -2.83 -14.16
C LEU A 498 25.14 -1.72 -13.62
N VAL A 499 25.39 -0.49 -14.03
CA VAL A 499 24.56 0.67 -13.67
C VAL A 499 23.62 0.99 -14.82
N GLY A 500 22.33 1.04 -14.56
CA GLY A 500 21.36 1.26 -15.63
C GLY A 500 20.08 1.96 -15.21
N THR A 501 19.20 2.16 -16.21
CA THR A 501 17.89 2.73 -15.99
C THR A 501 16.84 1.67 -15.78
N LYS A 502 15.85 1.97 -14.96
CA LYS A 502 14.68 1.12 -14.73
C LYS A 502 13.94 0.81 -16.03
N SER A 503 13.83 1.77 -16.95
CA SER A 503 13.09 1.60 -18.20
C SER A 503 13.72 0.58 -19.15
N LEU A 504 15.04 0.42 -19.15
CA LEU A 504 15.71 -0.58 -19.99
C LEU A 504 15.83 -1.94 -19.30
N LEU A 505 16.32 -1.92 -18.04
CA LEU A 505 16.58 -3.13 -17.28
C LEU A 505 15.34 -3.61 -16.49
N GLY A 506 14.23 -2.83 -16.53
CA GLY A 506 12.97 -3.09 -15.83
C GLY A 506 11.99 -4.00 -16.57
N GLU A 507 11.82 -3.86 -17.88
CA GLU A 507 10.87 -4.63 -18.69
C GLU A 507 11.58 -5.37 -19.83
N GLY A 508 11.31 -6.66 -19.97
CA GLY A 508 11.85 -7.49 -21.08
C GLY A 508 13.31 -7.89 -20.98
N TRP A 509 14.16 -7.26 -20.14
CA TRP A 509 15.55 -7.67 -19.94
C TRP A 509 15.65 -8.85 -18.97
N ASP A 510 16.52 -9.83 -19.27
CA ASP A 510 16.73 -11.04 -18.47
C ASP A 510 18.20 -11.32 -18.20
N ALA A 511 18.57 -11.49 -16.93
CA ALA A 511 19.89 -11.89 -16.47
C ALA A 511 19.75 -12.69 -15.16
N PRO A 512 19.58 -14.02 -15.24
CA PRO A 512 19.38 -14.89 -14.08
C PRO A 512 20.54 -14.88 -13.09
N SER A 513 21.74 -14.52 -13.52
CA SER A 513 22.94 -14.47 -12.66
C SER A 513 22.93 -13.36 -11.61
N ILE A 514 22.02 -12.36 -11.70
CA ILE A 514 21.93 -11.26 -10.72
C ILE A 514 21.82 -11.81 -9.30
N ASN A 515 22.80 -11.50 -8.44
CA ASN A 515 22.82 -11.90 -7.04
C ASN A 515 22.81 -10.72 -6.06
N SER A 516 22.98 -9.48 -6.55
CA SER A 516 22.83 -8.23 -5.80
C SER A 516 22.12 -7.19 -6.66
N LEU A 517 21.01 -6.63 -6.16
CA LEU A 517 20.24 -5.59 -6.84
C LEU A 517 20.14 -4.37 -5.93
N ILE A 518 20.54 -3.19 -6.40
CA ILE A 518 20.43 -1.93 -5.68
C ILE A 518 19.38 -1.05 -6.35
N LEU A 519 18.32 -0.75 -5.65
CA LEU A 519 17.27 0.17 -6.06
C LEU A 519 17.60 1.57 -5.54
N ALA A 520 18.34 2.33 -6.35
CA ALA A 520 18.90 3.62 -5.95
C ALA A 520 17.82 4.71 -5.79
N SER A 521 16.85 4.77 -6.69
CA SER A 521 15.74 5.70 -6.62
C SER A 521 14.42 4.97 -6.45
N VAL A 522 13.54 5.55 -5.64
CA VAL A 522 12.23 4.99 -5.29
C VAL A 522 11.12 5.57 -6.15
N VAL A 523 11.45 6.36 -7.18
CA VAL A 523 10.46 6.93 -8.10
C VAL A 523 9.94 5.86 -9.05
N GLY A 524 8.66 5.61 -9.03
CA GLY A 524 8.01 4.61 -9.88
C GLY A 524 6.95 3.83 -9.13
N SER A 525 6.13 3.11 -9.87
CA SER A 525 5.06 2.30 -9.28
C SER A 525 5.64 1.14 -8.48
N PHE A 526 4.88 0.69 -7.50
CA PHE A 526 5.08 -0.55 -6.76
C PHE A 526 5.39 -1.73 -7.70
N VAL A 527 4.67 -1.80 -8.78
CA VAL A 527 4.77 -2.85 -9.79
C VAL A 527 6.17 -2.90 -10.41
N THR A 528 6.71 -1.76 -10.83
CA THR A 528 8.05 -1.70 -11.42
C THR A 528 9.11 -2.18 -10.41
N SER A 529 8.96 -1.82 -9.13
CA SER A 529 9.87 -2.29 -8.07
C SER A 529 9.78 -3.81 -7.87
N ASN A 530 8.57 -4.38 -7.95
CA ASN A 530 8.38 -5.83 -7.83
C ASN A 530 8.89 -6.61 -9.04
N GLN A 531 8.74 -6.07 -10.25
CA GLN A 531 9.33 -6.65 -11.46
C GLN A 531 10.86 -6.70 -11.38
N MET A 532 11.51 -5.62 -10.91
CA MET A 532 12.96 -5.58 -10.74
C MET A 532 13.44 -6.54 -9.65
N ARG A 533 12.75 -6.56 -8.51
CA ARG A 533 12.99 -7.52 -7.44
C ARG A 533 12.90 -8.95 -7.95
N GLY A 534 11.86 -9.23 -8.75
CA GLY A 534 11.63 -10.53 -9.38
C GLY A 534 12.78 -11.03 -10.26
N ARG A 535 13.63 -10.15 -10.80
CA ARG A 535 14.81 -10.55 -11.59
C ARG A 535 15.95 -11.02 -10.71
N ALA A 536 16.23 -10.34 -9.62
CA ALA A 536 17.27 -10.72 -8.67
C ALA A 536 17.02 -12.07 -8.00
N ILE A 537 15.75 -12.47 -7.91
CA ILE A 537 15.34 -13.71 -7.24
C ILE A 537 15.15 -14.90 -8.19
N ARG A 538 15.43 -14.77 -9.50
CA ARG A 538 15.41 -15.89 -10.44
C ARG A 538 16.48 -16.90 -10.11
N VAL A 539 16.21 -18.17 -10.38
CA VAL A 539 17.21 -19.22 -10.26
C VAL A 539 18.23 -19.09 -11.40
N ASP A 540 19.48 -19.30 -11.08
CA ASP A 540 20.56 -19.40 -12.06
C ASP A 540 20.94 -20.88 -12.25
N SER A 541 20.76 -21.40 -13.45
CA SER A 541 21.12 -22.79 -13.76
C SER A 541 22.62 -23.09 -13.57
N LYS A 542 23.48 -22.07 -13.68
CA LYS A 542 24.92 -22.16 -13.45
C LYS A 542 25.30 -22.11 -11.96
N ASN A 543 24.42 -21.54 -11.11
CA ASN A 543 24.65 -21.45 -9.67
C ASN A 543 23.34 -21.77 -8.90
N PRO A 544 23.05 -23.07 -8.66
CA PRO A 544 21.85 -23.50 -7.94
C PRO A 544 21.75 -22.98 -6.49
N ASN A 545 22.90 -22.66 -5.87
CA ASN A 545 22.98 -22.16 -4.49
C ASN A 545 22.90 -20.63 -4.40
N LYS A 546 22.55 -19.96 -5.50
CA LYS A 546 22.41 -18.52 -5.54
C LYS A 546 21.45 -18.03 -4.47
N VAL A 547 21.84 -16.93 -3.77
CA VAL A 547 20.98 -16.15 -2.88
C VAL A 547 20.94 -14.71 -3.38
N GLY A 548 19.75 -14.18 -3.60
CA GLY A 548 19.54 -12.81 -4.06
C GLY A 548 19.46 -11.81 -2.92
N LEU A 549 20.23 -10.71 -2.98
CA LEU A 549 20.04 -9.55 -2.09
C LEU A 549 19.44 -8.38 -2.85
N ILE A 550 18.41 -7.78 -2.27
CA ILE A 550 17.74 -6.61 -2.82
C ILE A 550 17.91 -5.45 -1.84
N TRP A 551 18.68 -4.45 -2.22
CA TRP A 551 18.98 -3.28 -1.44
C TRP A 551 18.02 -2.15 -1.80
N HIS A 552 17.26 -1.67 -0.81
CA HIS A 552 16.37 -0.54 -0.91
C HIS A 552 17.00 0.66 -0.19
N LEU A 553 17.10 1.78 -0.88
CA LEU A 553 17.65 3.02 -0.30
C LEU A 553 16.54 3.97 0.07
N ALA A 554 16.59 4.48 1.29
CA ALA A 554 15.68 5.51 1.77
C ALA A 554 16.46 6.68 2.39
N CYS A 555 16.10 7.90 1.99
CA CYS A 555 16.59 9.12 2.63
C CYS A 555 15.58 9.53 3.71
N ILE A 556 16.04 9.54 4.97
CA ILE A 556 15.22 9.78 6.15
C ILE A 556 15.19 11.25 6.49
N ASP A 557 14.01 11.83 6.51
CA ASP A 557 13.79 13.15 7.10
C ASP A 557 13.67 13.02 8.62
N THR A 558 14.74 13.31 9.33
CA THR A 558 14.81 13.18 10.80
C THR A 558 13.94 14.21 11.55
N SER A 559 13.40 15.20 10.84
CA SER A 559 12.47 16.18 11.39
C SER A 559 11.00 15.76 11.26
N ASP A 560 10.74 14.61 10.62
CA ASP A 560 9.43 13.99 10.50
C ASP A 560 9.34 12.77 11.43
N GLU A 561 8.29 12.68 12.23
CA GLU A 561 8.09 11.59 13.20
C GLU A 561 8.11 10.20 12.53
N PHE A 562 7.67 10.11 11.28
CA PHE A 562 7.56 8.87 10.50
C PHE A 562 8.71 8.68 9.50
N GLY A 563 9.77 9.50 9.56
CA GLY A 563 10.95 9.40 8.69
C GLY A 563 10.79 10.01 7.30
N GLY A 564 9.68 10.67 7.03
CA GLY A 564 9.41 11.42 5.80
C GLY A 564 8.93 10.58 4.62
N ARG A 565 8.58 11.28 3.55
CA ARG A 565 7.86 10.72 2.40
C ARG A 565 8.59 9.59 1.65
N ASP A 566 9.91 9.64 1.56
CA ASP A 566 10.70 8.59 0.88
C ASP A 566 10.58 7.25 1.62
N PHE A 567 10.64 7.31 2.95
CA PHE A 567 10.46 6.14 3.80
C PHE A 567 9.00 5.64 3.85
N GLU A 568 8.04 6.56 3.88
CA GLU A 568 6.60 6.22 3.82
C GLU A 568 6.26 5.42 2.55
N ILE A 569 6.74 5.86 1.38
CA ILE A 569 6.50 5.15 0.12
C ILE A 569 7.18 3.77 0.13
N LEU A 570 8.38 3.67 0.70
CA LEU A 570 9.04 2.39 0.87
C LEU A 570 8.21 1.46 1.77
N THR A 571 7.70 1.95 2.88
CA THR A 571 6.83 1.20 3.81
C THR A 571 5.58 0.67 3.11
N ARG A 572 4.89 1.52 2.35
CA ARG A 572 3.71 1.10 1.57
C ARG A 572 4.02 -0.04 0.59
N ARG A 573 5.18 -0.02 -0.07
CA ARG A 573 5.60 -1.09 -0.98
C ARG A 573 5.86 -2.40 -0.28
N PHE A 574 6.46 -2.36 0.90
CA PHE A 574 6.73 -3.56 1.67
C PHE A 574 5.44 -4.29 2.12
N ASN A 575 4.31 -3.60 2.20
CA ASN A 575 3.02 -4.25 2.51
C ASN A 575 2.66 -5.37 1.54
N ALA A 576 3.16 -5.33 0.31
CA ALA A 576 2.93 -6.35 -0.69
C ALA A 576 4.15 -7.25 -0.97
N PHE A 577 5.34 -6.96 -0.39
CA PHE A 577 6.53 -7.80 -0.57
C PHE A 577 6.60 -8.89 0.49
N LEU A 578 6.32 -10.12 0.08
CA LEU A 578 6.63 -11.30 0.90
C LEU A 578 8.13 -11.52 0.95
N GLY A 579 8.63 -11.82 2.14
CA GLY A 579 10.04 -12.12 2.35
C GLY A 579 10.32 -12.55 3.78
N ILE A 580 11.55 -13.02 4.03
CA ILE A 580 11.95 -13.53 5.33
C ILE A 580 12.15 -12.39 6.35
N SER A 581 11.77 -12.63 7.60
CA SER A 581 11.93 -11.67 8.70
C SER A 581 13.35 -11.68 9.24
N ASN A 582 13.82 -10.53 9.79
CA ASN A 582 15.13 -10.43 10.48
C ASN A 582 15.10 -10.91 11.95
N GLY A 583 13.91 -11.28 12.47
CA GLY A 583 13.75 -11.73 13.85
C GLY A 583 14.48 -13.03 14.20
N LYS A 584 14.58 -13.36 15.49
CA LYS A 584 15.21 -14.60 15.97
C LYS A 584 14.60 -15.86 15.35
N LYS A 585 13.27 -15.89 15.21
CA LYS A 585 12.55 -16.94 14.49
C LYS A 585 12.33 -16.49 13.06
N ALA A 586 12.74 -17.30 12.09
CA ALA A 586 12.50 -17.04 10.69
C ALA A 586 11.03 -17.24 10.35
N VAL A 587 10.37 -16.16 9.87
CA VAL A 587 8.97 -16.17 9.42
C VAL A 587 8.93 -15.47 8.07
N ILE A 588 8.16 -15.99 7.12
CA ILE A 588 7.92 -15.35 5.84
C ILE A 588 6.63 -14.53 5.96
N THR A 589 6.76 -13.22 5.83
CA THR A 589 5.62 -12.29 5.98
C THR A 589 5.79 -11.06 5.08
N SER A 590 4.70 -10.37 4.81
CA SER A 590 4.73 -9.04 4.18
C SER A 590 4.96 -7.94 5.23
N GLY A 591 5.19 -6.72 4.77
CA GLY A 591 5.38 -5.55 5.63
C GLY A 591 6.85 -5.25 5.95
N ILE A 592 7.15 -3.97 6.16
CA ILE A 592 8.51 -3.49 6.45
C ILE A 592 8.95 -3.87 7.87
N GLU A 593 8.01 -4.11 8.78
CA GLU A 593 8.25 -4.50 10.19
C GLU A 593 9.04 -5.82 10.29
N ARG A 594 8.94 -6.70 9.27
CA ARG A 594 9.73 -7.93 9.20
C ARG A 594 11.24 -7.67 9.24
N LEU A 595 11.66 -6.46 8.83
CA LEU A 595 13.05 -6.04 8.83
C LEU A 595 13.54 -5.48 10.17
N GLN A 596 12.61 -5.23 11.12
CA GLN A 596 12.90 -4.70 12.46
C GLN A 596 13.68 -3.38 12.42
N LEU A 597 13.25 -2.46 11.55
CA LEU A 597 13.82 -1.11 11.47
C LEU A 597 13.54 -0.32 12.76
N PRO A 598 14.37 0.69 13.10
CA PRO A 598 14.15 1.51 14.27
C PRO A 598 12.82 2.27 14.18
N SER A 599 12.17 2.49 15.31
CA SER A 599 10.95 3.29 15.40
C SER A 599 11.21 4.79 15.46
N ASN A 600 12.41 5.19 15.88
CA ASN A 600 12.89 6.56 15.90
C ASN A 600 14.09 6.67 14.95
N PHE A 601 14.18 7.77 14.22
CA PHE A 601 15.25 7.98 13.24
C PHE A 601 16.27 8.99 13.75
N ILE A 602 16.89 8.69 14.89
CA ILE A 602 18.07 9.44 15.36
C ILE A 602 19.34 8.91 14.69
N ASP A 603 20.38 9.70 14.68
CA ASP A 603 21.64 9.44 13.97
C ASP A 603 22.27 8.10 14.33
N GLU A 604 22.32 7.80 15.63
CA GLU A 604 22.89 6.57 16.18
C GLU A 604 22.09 5.33 15.74
N ASP A 605 20.76 5.42 15.74
CA ASP A 605 19.89 4.33 15.32
C ASP A 605 20.03 4.04 13.82
N ILE A 606 20.15 5.09 12.98
CA ILE A 606 20.37 4.95 11.53
C ILE A 606 21.72 4.25 11.26
N GLN A 607 22.79 4.69 11.94
CA GLN A 607 24.10 4.08 11.77
C GLN A 607 24.10 2.63 12.24
N GLN A 608 23.57 2.34 13.43
CA GLN A 608 23.48 0.98 13.96
C GLN A 608 22.65 0.07 13.05
N GLN A 609 21.55 0.58 12.47
CA GLN A 609 20.74 -0.17 11.53
C GLN A 609 21.51 -0.50 10.25
N ASN A 610 22.25 0.46 9.71
CA ASN A 610 23.07 0.23 8.50
C ASN A 610 24.17 -0.80 8.76
N GLU A 611 24.85 -0.75 9.91
CA GLU A 611 25.85 -1.74 10.31
C GLU A 611 25.25 -3.14 10.43
N LYS A 612 24.09 -3.30 11.08
CA LYS A 612 23.35 -4.57 11.13
C LYS A 612 22.97 -5.07 9.74
N THR A 613 22.56 -4.18 8.86
CA THR A 613 22.16 -4.54 7.49
C THR A 613 23.37 -5.01 6.68
N LEU A 614 24.52 -4.36 6.80
CA LEU A 614 25.78 -4.80 6.18
C LEU A 614 26.24 -6.16 6.73
N GLU A 615 26.12 -6.39 8.04
CA GLU A 615 26.46 -7.67 8.65
C GLU A 615 25.58 -8.81 8.14
N LEU A 616 24.27 -8.59 8.01
CA LEU A 616 23.34 -9.56 7.42
C LEU A 616 23.71 -9.93 5.98
N SER A 617 24.27 -9.01 5.20
CA SER A 617 24.67 -9.26 3.81
C SER A 617 25.84 -10.20 3.65
N LYS A 618 26.69 -10.35 4.69
CA LYS A 618 27.87 -11.21 4.66
C LYS A 618 27.53 -12.70 4.63
N ASN A 619 26.40 -13.09 5.23
CA ASN A 619 26.11 -14.49 5.50
C ASN A 619 24.92 -15.02 4.67
N ARG A 620 25.14 -15.20 3.36
CA ARG A 620 24.10 -15.67 2.42
C ARG A 620 23.61 -17.09 2.73
N ASN A 621 24.49 -17.96 3.20
CA ASN A 621 24.12 -19.32 3.59
C ASN A 621 23.09 -19.32 4.73
N LEU A 622 23.22 -18.40 5.68
CA LEU A 622 22.24 -18.25 6.74
C LEU A 622 20.87 -17.83 6.20
N ILE A 623 20.84 -16.97 5.19
CA ILE A 623 19.57 -16.56 4.53
C ILE A 623 18.89 -17.77 3.90
N SER A 624 19.65 -18.60 3.17
CA SER A 624 19.12 -19.84 2.58
C SER A 624 18.56 -20.79 3.63
N GLN A 625 19.30 -21.03 4.73
CA GLN A 625 18.85 -21.88 5.85
C GLN A 625 17.58 -21.32 6.49
N ARG A 626 17.48 -19.99 6.67
CA ARG A 626 16.30 -19.35 7.23
C ARG A 626 15.07 -19.53 6.34
N TRP A 627 15.23 -19.47 5.00
CA TRP A 627 14.17 -19.77 4.05
C TRP A 627 13.71 -21.23 4.17
N THR A 628 14.63 -22.18 4.18
CA THR A 628 14.32 -23.62 4.33
C THR A 628 13.54 -23.88 5.62
N ASN A 629 14.02 -23.31 6.73
CA ASN A 629 13.37 -23.47 8.04
C ASN A 629 11.96 -22.81 8.08
N ALA A 630 11.81 -21.64 7.46
CA ALA A 630 10.51 -20.97 7.44
C ALA A 630 9.50 -21.69 6.54
N ILE A 631 9.94 -22.23 5.41
CA ILE A 631 9.10 -23.03 4.50
C ILE A 631 8.67 -24.33 5.16
N SER A 632 9.58 -25.05 5.82
CA SER A 632 9.27 -26.33 6.48
C SER A 632 8.31 -26.20 7.66
N ASN A 633 8.28 -25.04 8.32
CA ASN A 633 7.40 -24.75 9.45
C ASN A 633 6.00 -24.27 9.03
N GLY A 634 5.75 -23.99 7.76
CA GLY A 634 4.47 -23.51 7.25
C GLY A 634 3.90 -24.43 6.16
N LYS A 635 2.58 -24.42 6.02
CA LYS A 635 1.84 -25.20 5.01
C LYS A 635 1.20 -24.34 3.93
N GLY A 636 1.05 -23.04 4.17
CA GLY A 636 0.39 -22.14 3.23
C GLY A 636 0.37 -20.69 3.68
N ILE A 637 -0.20 -19.85 2.84
CA ILE A 637 -0.39 -18.44 3.13
C ILE A 637 -1.67 -18.25 3.94
N ILE A 638 -1.53 -17.45 4.99
CA ILE A 638 -2.63 -17.00 5.82
C ILE A 638 -2.68 -15.47 5.74
N LYS A 639 -3.87 -14.92 5.51
CA LYS A 639 -4.12 -13.50 5.61
C LYS A 639 -4.40 -13.15 7.07
N GLU A 640 -3.68 -12.17 7.56
CA GLU A 640 -3.74 -11.68 8.92
C GLU A 640 -4.13 -10.21 8.93
N LEU A 641 -5.13 -9.85 9.74
CA LEU A 641 -5.45 -8.46 10.04
C LEU A 641 -4.93 -8.13 11.43
N THR A 642 -4.02 -7.17 11.50
CA THR A 642 -3.52 -6.65 12.78
C THR A 642 -4.23 -5.34 13.09
N PHE A 643 -4.89 -5.28 14.23
CA PHE A 643 -5.48 -4.06 14.77
C PHE A 643 -4.48 -3.40 15.73
N PHE A 644 -4.16 -2.12 15.47
CA PHE A 644 -3.24 -1.33 16.29
C PHE A 644 -4.01 -0.57 17.36
N ASN A 645 -3.53 -0.63 18.58
CA ASN A 645 -4.05 0.15 19.69
C ASN A 645 -3.09 1.33 19.98
N GLU A 646 -3.18 2.38 19.20
CA GLU A 646 -2.23 3.51 19.22
C GLU A 646 -2.11 4.24 20.57
N LYS A 647 -3.17 4.24 21.36
CA LYS A 647 -3.17 4.96 22.65
C LYS A 647 -2.35 4.29 23.75
N ASN A 648 -1.72 3.12 23.52
CA ASN A 648 -1.14 2.35 24.62
C ASN A 648 0.22 1.70 24.33
N LYS A 649 1.29 2.50 24.37
CA LYS A 649 2.68 1.97 24.43
C LYS A 649 2.92 0.99 25.60
N GLN A 650 2.04 0.92 26.62
CA GLN A 650 2.14 0.07 27.81
C GLN A 650 0.84 -0.69 28.16
N TYR A 651 0.12 -1.17 27.18
CA TYR A 651 -1.19 -1.81 27.33
C TYR A 651 -1.30 -2.84 28.49
N PRO A 652 -0.39 -3.80 28.69
CA PRO A 652 -0.52 -4.76 29.80
C PRO A 652 -0.42 -4.09 31.17
N LYS A 653 0.45 -3.08 31.31
CA LYS A 653 0.59 -2.31 32.56
C LYS A 653 -0.62 -1.41 32.79
N GLN A 654 -1.13 -0.74 31.76
CA GLN A 654 -2.30 0.15 31.86
C GLN A 654 -3.58 -0.63 32.13
N LYS A 655 -3.77 -1.80 31.51
CA LYS A 655 -4.90 -2.70 31.84
C LYS A 655 -4.88 -3.11 33.30
N LYS A 656 -3.71 -3.47 33.81
CA LYS A 656 -3.53 -3.83 35.21
C LYS A 656 -3.77 -2.62 36.14
N LEU A 657 -3.28 -1.44 35.73
CA LEU A 657 -3.51 -0.18 36.44
C LEU A 657 -5.00 0.18 36.53
N TYR A 658 -5.72 0.16 35.41
CA TYR A 658 -7.16 0.43 35.39
C TYR A 658 -7.94 -0.54 36.28
N TYR A 659 -7.62 -1.81 36.24
CA TYR A 659 -8.23 -2.80 37.12
C TYR A 659 -7.89 -2.54 38.60
N GLN A 660 -6.63 -2.26 38.91
CA GLN A 660 -6.20 -1.92 40.28
C GLN A 660 -6.86 -0.63 40.77
N ASP A 661 -7.01 0.39 39.89
CA ASP A 661 -7.69 1.63 40.23
C ASP A 661 -9.19 1.39 40.47
N ILE A 662 -9.86 0.55 39.70
CA ILE A 662 -11.24 0.17 39.97
C ILE A 662 -11.35 -0.47 41.35
N VAL A 663 -10.49 -1.46 41.65
CA VAL A 663 -10.50 -2.14 42.93
C VAL A 663 -10.18 -1.17 44.07
N LYS A 664 -9.13 -0.35 43.92
CA LYS A 664 -8.71 0.65 44.92
C LYS A 664 -9.83 1.65 45.25
N TYR A 665 -10.43 2.25 44.21
CA TYR A 665 -11.50 3.24 44.40
C TYR A 665 -12.79 2.59 44.90
N THR A 666 -13.10 1.34 44.49
CA THR A 666 -14.26 0.60 45.02
C THR A 666 -14.08 0.26 46.50
N ILE A 667 -12.87 -0.17 46.89
CA ILE A 667 -12.57 -0.41 48.33
C ILE A 667 -12.67 0.91 49.08
N GLY A 668 -12.16 2.02 48.51
CA GLY A 668 -12.31 3.33 49.12
C GLY A 668 -13.77 3.72 49.36
N GLU A 669 -14.65 3.53 48.38
CA GLU A 669 -16.09 3.76 48.52
C GLU A 669 -16.77 2.86 49.57
N ILE A 670 -16.37 1.58 49.62
CA ILE A 670 -16.86 0.63 50.64
C ILE A 670 -16.43 1.10 52.01
N ILE A 671 -15.17 1.49 52.22
CA ILE A 671 -14.66 2.00 53.50
C ILE A 671 -15.39 3.27 53.89
N ILE A 672 -15.61 4.19 52.99
CA ILE A 672 -16.39 5.43 53.23
C ILE A 672 -17.83 5.08 53.58
N GLY A 673 -18.47 4.18 52.83
CA GLY A 673 -19.82 3.70 53.12
C GLY A 673 -19.90 3.06 54.50
N LEU A 674 -18.96 2.18 54.86
CA LEU A 674 -18.90 1.57 56.17
C LEU A 674 -18.64 2.59 57.26
N SER A 675 -17.80 3.61 57.02
CA SER A 675 -17.53 4.68 57.97
C SER A 675 -18.80 5.49 58.30
N PHE A 676 -19.77 5.44 57.42
CA PHE A 676 -21.08 6.07 57.60
C PHE A 676 -22.00 5.32 58.62
N PHE A 677 -21.91 3.98 58.61
CA PHE A 677 -22.72 3.16 59.51
C PHE A 677 -22.07 2.94 60.89
N LEU A 678 -20.71 2.99 60.95
CA LEU A 678 -19.97 2.87 62.19
C LEU A 678 -20.28 3.92 63.27
N PRO A 679 -20.35 5.23 62.94
CA PRO A 679 -20.74 6.27 63.88
C PRO A 679 -22.13 6.07 64.43
N GLU A 680 -23.09 5.64 63.64
CA GLU A 680 -24.45 5.41 64.06
C GLU A 680 -24.56 4.23 65.08
N PHE A 681 -23.69 3.21 64.88
CA PHE A 681 -23.57 2.07 65.77
C PHE A 681 -22.86 2.43 67.09
N ILE A 682 -21.86 3.29 67.04
CA ILE A 682 -21.10 3.75 68.21
C ILE A 682 -21.91 4.80 68.99
N ILE A 683 -22.62 5.69 68.29
CA ILE A 683 -23.38 6.78 68.95
C ILE A 683 -24.69 6.30 69.58
N LYS A 684 -25.25 5.17 69.16
CA LYS A 684 -26.36 4.54 69.86
C LYS A 684 -26.01 4.19 71.32
N ASN A 685 -24.76 4.13 71.66
CA ASN A 685 -24.25 3.83 72.99
C ASN A 685 -23.60 4.99 73.75
N PHE A 686 -23.54 6.20 73.17
CA PHE A 686 -23.03 7.43 73.81
C PHE A 686 -24.12 8.54 73.80
N ASN A 687 -24.37 9.11 74.93
CA ASN A 687 -25.39 10.11 75.14
C ASN A 687 -25.43 11.23 74.08
N VAL A 688 -26.60 11.41 73.61
CA VAL A 688 -27.07 12.01 72.38
C VAL A 688 -26.81 13.53 72.19
N LEU A 689 -26.10 14.20 73.08
CA LEU A 689 -26.19 15.66 73.10
C LEU A 689 -25.12 16.46 72.34
N LEU A 690 -24.13 15.78 71.76
CA LEU A 690 -23.04 16.55 71.11
C LEU A 690 -23.15 16.62 69.58
N GLN A 691 -24.38 16.34 68.95
CA GLN A 691 -23.80 15.54 67.93
C GLN A 691 -24.46 15.62 66.60
N LYS A 692 -25.53 16.37 66.42
CA LYS A 692 -26.11 16.60 65.12
C LYS A 692 -25.11 17.32 64.19
N GLY A 693 -24.32 18.24 64.69
CA GLY A 693 -23.32 18.96 63.87
C GLY A 693 -22.18 18.07 63.36
N ILE A 694 -21.63 17.23 64.23
CA ILE A 694 -20.53 16.27 63.83
C ILE A 694 -21.04 15.22 62.88
N ILE A 695 -22.25 14.70 63.11
CA ILE A 695 -22.86 13.72 62.20
C ILE A 695 -23.13 14.33 60.82
N TYR A 696 -23.64 15.53 60.75
CA TYR A 696 -23.84 16.20 59.46
C TYR A 696 -22.51 16.54 58.76
N PHE A 697 -21.51 16.93 59.54
CA PHE A 697 -20.13 17.14 58.96
C PHE A 697 -19.55 15.83 58.42
N LEU A 698 -19.63 14.74 59.20
CA LEU A 698 -19.17 13.43 58.71
C LEU A 698 -19.97 12.95 57.50
N PHE A 699 -21.28 13.19 57.48
CA PHE A 699 -22.16 12.92 56.34
C PHE A 699 -21.72 13.70 55.12
N ALA A 700 -21.54 15.00 55.25
CA ALA A 700 -21.10 15.87 54.14
C ALA A 700 -19.69 15.46 53.62
N LEU A 701 -18.76 15.15 54.56
CA LEU A 701 -17.43 14.69 54.21
C LEU A 701 -17.45 13.34 53.48
N SER A 702 -18.17 12.37 54.00
CA SER A 702 -18.32 11.05 53.35
C SER A 702 -19.01 11.16 52.01
N SER A 703 -20.02 12.00 51.86
CA SER A 703 -20.71 12.23 50.61
C SER A 703 -19.79 12.93 49.58
N ALA A 704 -19.02 13.90 50.01
CA ALA A 704 -18.05 14.59 49.13
C ALA A 704 -16.93 13.65 48.66
N LEU A 705 -16.38 12.83 49.55
CA LEU A 705 -15.40 11.82 49.21
C LEU A 705 -15.99 10.71 48.35
N GLY A 706 -17.23 10.28 48.61
CA GLY A 706 -17.93 9.30 47.83
C GLY A 706 -18.21 9.77 46.42
N LEU A 707 -18.64 10.99 46.21
CA LEU A 707 -18.81 11.60 44.88
C LEU A 707 -17.48 11.65 44.10
N THR A 708 -16.39 11.97 44.80
CA THR A 708 -15.04 12.05 44.20
C THR A 708 -14.53 10.67 43.75
N PHE A 709 -14.64 9.67 44.60
CA PHE A 709 -14.24 8.31 44.28
C PHE A 709 -15.19 7.66 43.28
N GLY A 710 -16.49 7.92 43.37
CA GLY A 710 -17.50 7.46 42.40
C GLY A 710 -17.20 7.92 40.99
N TYR A 711 -16.81 9.20 40.81
CA TYR A 711 -16.35 9.71 39.52
C TYR A 711 -15.09 9.00 39.02
N LYS A 712 -14.11 8.76 39.90
CA LYS A 712 -12.87 8.04 39.56
C LYS A 712 -13.16 6.58 39.22
N ILE A 713 -14.02 5.90 39.96
CA ILE A 713 -14.49 4.54 39.63
C ILE A 713 -15.15 4.53 38.26
N TYR A 714 -16.08 5.46 38.02
CA TYR A 714 -16.76 5.59 36.73
C TYR A 714 -15.76 5.72 35.58
N LYS A 715 -14.80 6.63 35.68
CA LYS A 715 -13.76 6.87 34.66
C LYS A 715 -12.85 5.64 34.48
N SER A 716 -12.43 4.98 35.55
CA SER A 716 -11.60 3.77 35.49
C SER A 716 -12.37 2.59 34.88
N VAL A 717 -13.65 2.40 35.21
CA VAL A 717 -14.52 1.41 34.59
C VAL A 717 -14.73 1.70 33.12
N GLN A 718 -14.97 2.96 32.74
CA GLN A 718 -15.08 3.40 31.35
C GLN A 718 -13.83 3.01 30.54
N LEU A 719 -12.65 3.34 31.07
CA LEU A 719 -11.36 3.02 30.44
C LEU A 719 -11.11 1.51 30.37
N TYR A 720 -11.39 0.78 31.43
CA TYR A 720 -11.27 -0.68 31.45
C TYR A 720 -12.19 -1.38 30.43
N VAL A 721 -13.45 -0.98 30.35
CA VAL A 721 -14.41 -1.55 29.40
C VAL A 721 -14.06 -1.17 27.96
N TYR A 722 -13.51 0.03 27.76
CA TYR A 722 -13.07 0.48 26.44
C TYR A 722 -11.83 -0.27 25.94
N PHE A 723 -10.79 -0.34 26.77
CA PHE A 723 -9.48 -0.89 26.38
C PHE A 723 -9.23 -2.34 26.82
N GLY A 724 -9.78 -2.75 27.92
CA GLY A 724 -9.43 -4.00 28.60
C GLY A 724 -9.87 -5.29 27.91
N LEU A 725 -10.83 -5.26 26.99
CA LEU A 725 -11.45 -6.42 26.38
C LEU A 725 -11.43 -6.38 24.83
N ILE A 726 -10.49 -5.65 24.23
CA ILE A 726 -10.45 -5.45 22.77
C ILE A 726 -10.33 -6.79 22.03
N HIS A 727 -9.40 -7.68 22.43
CA HIS A 727 -9.20 -8.97 21.78
C HIS A 727 -10.45 -9.87 21.81
N LYS A 728 -11.18 -9.92 22.93
CA LYS A 728 -12.44 -10.68 23.04
C LYS A 728 -13.57 -10.07 22.20
N LYS A 729 -13.51 -8.75 21.93
CA LYS A 729 -14.48 -8.11 21.04
C LYS A 729 -14.19 -8.43 19.59
N ILE A 730 -12.92 -8.42 19.17
CA ILE A 730 -12.50 -8.76 17.80
C ILE A 730 -12.84 -10.21 17.49
N ASP A 731 -12.62 -11.12 18.42
CA ASP A 731 -12.99 -12.54 18.29
C ASP A 731 -14.49 -12.71 17.99
N LYS A 732 -15.36 -12.04 18.78
CA LYS A 732 -16.82 -12.07 18.57
C LYS A 732 -17.26 -11.40 17.27
N ILE A 733 -16.61 -10.33 16.88
CA ILE A 733 -16.84 -9.65 15.60
C ILE A 733 -16.49 -10.60 14.44
N ALA A 734 -15.34 -11.24 14.52
CA ALA A 734 -14.86 -12.18 13.54
C ALA A 734 -15.81 -13.38 13.35
N LEU A 735 -16.33 -13.94 14.47
CA LEU A 735 -17.35 -15.00 14.40
C LEU A 735 -18.65 -14.52 13.76
N ALA A 736 -19.11 -13.32 14.08
CA ALA A 736 -20.32 -12.76 13.46
C ALA A 736 -20.16 -12.56 11.94
N ILE A 737 -18.99 -12.12 11.48
CA ILE A 737 -18.66 -12.01 10.04
C ILE A 737 -18.66 -13.39 9.39
N LEU A 738 -17.96 -14.38 9.98
CA LEU A 738 -17.82 -15.71 9.43
C LEU A 738 -19.18 -16.41 9.25
N GLU A 739 -20.01 -16.40 10.30
CA GLU A 739 -21.36 -16.99 10.25
C GLU A 739 -22.24 -16.29 9.21
N SER A 740 -22.12 -14.97 9.05
CA SER A 740 -22.87 -14.19 8.06
C SER A 740 -22.44 -14.51 6.63
N LEU A 741 -21.13 -14.63 6.37
CA LEU A 741 -20.62 -15.03 5.05
C LEU A 741 -21.11 -16.43 4.67
N TYR A 742 -21.15 -17.34 5.64
CA TYR A 742 -21.62 -18.71 5.43
C TYR A 742 -23.13 -18.75 5.11
N GLU A 743 -23.98 -18.08 5.89
CA GLU A 743 -25.42 -18.03 5.66
C GLU A 743 -25.80 -17.37 4.32
N LEU A 744 -24.98 -16.42 3.85
CA LEU A 744 -25.13 -15.78 2.54
C LEU A 744 -24.59 -16.62 1.38
N ASN A 745 -24.13 -17.86 1.63
CA ASN A 745 -23.51 -18.76 0.64
C ASN A 745 -22.29 -18.13 -0.08
N LEU A 746 -21.56 -17.24 0.60
CA LEU A 746 -20.34 -16.65 0.12
C LEU A 746 -19.09 -17.47 0.48
N LEU A 747 -19.27 -18.53 1.28
CA LEU A 747 -18.25 -19.52 1.62
C LEU A 747 -18.64 -20.87 1.01
N THR A 748 -17.71 -21.49 0.31
CA THR A 748 -17.85 -22.86 -0.24
C THR A 748 -17.32 -23.90 0.75
N THR A 749 -16.36 -23.51 1.60
CA THR A 749 -15.78 -24.38 2.63
C THR A 749 -16.76 -24.56 3.80
N PRO A 750 -16.97 -25.80 4.28
CA PRO A 750 -17.81 -26.05 5.45
C PRO A 750 -17.33 -25.27 6.68
N LEU A 751 -18.27 -24.73 7.45
CA LEU A 751 -17.97 -23.90 8.61
C LEU A 751 -17.10 -24.61 9.67
N ASN A 752 -17.26 -25.94 9.80
CA ASN A 752 -16.50 -26.75 10.75
C ASN A 752 -15.01 -26.86 10.39
N ASP A 753 -14.65 -26.65 9.14
CA ASP A 753 -13.27 -26.71 8.67
C ASP A 753 -12.56 -25.34 8.78
N ILE A 754 -13.33 -24.28 9.03
CA ILE A 754 -12.82 -22.92 9.17
C ILE A 754 -12.65 -22.56 10.64
N GLN A 755 -11.45 -22.09 11.00
CA GLN A 755 -11.11 -21.63 12.35
C GLN A 755 -10.63 -20.19 12.31
N VAL A 756 -11.23 -19.36 13.13
CA VAL A 756 -10.77 -17.98 13.38
C VAL A 756 -9.91 -17.97 14.66
N GLN A 757 -8.73 -17.41 14.58
CA GLN A 757 -7.84 -17.24 15.71
C GLN A 757 -7.53 -15.77 15.93
N THR A 758 -7.73 -15.30 17.16
CA THR A 758 -7.32 -13.96 17.58
C THR A 758 -6.17 -14.07 18.59
N GLN A 759 -5.13 -13.30 18.39
CA GLN A 759 -3.94 -13.30 19.23
C GLN A 759 -3.62 -11.88 19.70
N LEU A 760 -3.40 -11.74 21.01
CA LEU A 760 -2.89 -10.48 21.58
C LEU A 760 -1.37 -10.40 21.35
N LEU A 761 -0.95 -9.40 20.58
CA LEU A 761 0.45 -9.10 20.30
C LEU A 761 1.05 -8.14 21.33
N ALA A 762 2.35 -7.87 21.20
CA ALA A 762 3.03 -6.83 21.97
C ALA A 762 2.33 -5.46 21.82
N LYS A 763 2.43 -4.62 22.84
CA LYS A 763 1.84 -3.26 22.91
C LYS A 763 0.29 -3.25 22.88
N GLY A 764 -0.39 -4.40 23.07
CA GLY A 764 -1.84 -4.46 23.05
C GLY A 764 -2.48 -4.51 21.65
N ASN A 765 -1.71 -4.70 20.62
CA ASN A 765 -2.21 -4.96 19.27
C ASN A 765 -2.88 -6.34 19.24
N VAL A 766 -3.86 -6.51 18.36
CA VAL A 766 -4.58 -7.78 18.21
C VAL A 766 -4.47 -8.22 16.77
N SER A 767 -3.95 -9.43 16.53
CA SER A 767 -4.02 -10.05 15.23
C SER A 767 -5.21 -11.01 15.14
N CYS A 768 -5.86 -11.04 13.99
CA CYS A 768 -6.92 -11.96 13.64
C CYS A 768 -6.55 -12.70 12.36
N THR A 769 -6.60 -14.03 12.41
CA THR A 769 -6.29 -14.92 11.29
C THR A 769 -7.45 -15.88 11.05
N ILE A 770 -7.63 -16.30 9.80
CA ILE A 770 -8.59 -17.33 9.39
C ILE A 770 -7.84 -18.52 8.81
N HIS A 771 -8.12 -19.70 9.28
CA HIS A 771 -7.51 -20.97 8.85
C HIS A 771 -8.57 -21.88 8.25
N GLY A 772 -8.19 -22.71 7.28
CA GLY A 772 -9.08 -23.68 6.64
C GLY A 772 -9.90 -23.12 5.46
N ALA A 773 -10.15 -21.82 5.43
CA ALA A 773 -10.83 -21.16 4.31
C ALA A 773 -9.92 -21.08 3.07
N ASN A 774 -10.50 -21.11 1.89
CA ASN A 774 -9.77 -20.84 0.65
C ASN A 774 -9.32 -19.36 0.58
N ARG A 775 -8.52 -19.00 -0.44
CA ARG A 775 -7.94 -17.65 -0.53
C ARG A 775 -8.97 -16.55 -0.77
N TYR A 776 -9.96 -16.83 -1.59
CA TYR A 776 -11.06 -15.92 -1.87
C TYR A 776 -11.87 -15.65 -0.60
N GLU A 777 -12.28 -16.70 0.09
CA GLU A 777 -13.02 -16.63 1.35
C GLU A 777 -12.24 -15.87 2.44
N SER A 778 -10.93 -16.15 2.55
CA SER A 778 -10.03 -15.43 3.47
C SER A 778 -9.95 -13.94 3.11
N THR A 779 -9.98 -13.59 1.82
CA THR A 779 -9.98 -12.19 1.38
C THR A 779 -11.27 -11.49 1.75
N LEU A 780 -12.42 -12.12 1.49
CA LEU A 780 -13.73 -11.57 1.84
C LEU A 780 -13.86 -11.35 3.35
N PHE A 781 -13.44 -12.34 4.14
CA PHE A 781 -13.46 -12.25 5.59
C PHE A 781 -12.59 -11.11 6.13
N ILE A 782 -11.33 -11.03 5.68
CA ILE A 782 -10.40 -9.98 6.11
C ILE A 782 -10.86 -8.61 5.64
N LYS A 783 -11.44 -8.48 4.43
CA LYS A 783 -12.00 -7.22 3.93
C LYS A 783 -13.16 -6.75 4.81
N ALA A 784 -14.10 -7.63 5.11
CA ALA A 784 -15.26 -7.31 5.96
C ALA A 784 -14.84 -6.94 7.40
N LEU A 785 -13.84 -7.64 7.95
CA LEU A 785 -13.30 -7.35 9.28
C LEU A 785 -12.57 -6.01 9.29
N ASP A 786 -11.79 -5.72 8.27
CA ASP A 786 -11.07 -4.45 8.09
C ASP A 786 -12.03 -3.27 8.00
N GLU A 787 -13.03 -3.33 7.09
CA GLU A 787 -14.06 -2.29 6.95
C GLU A 787 -14.81 -2.00 8.25
N LEU A 788 -14.98 -3.01 9.10
CA LEU A 788 -15.67 -2.87 10.39
C LEU A 788 -14.79 -2.25 11.47
N LEU A 789 -13.47 -2.42 11.38
CA LEU A 789 -12.50 -1.94 12.36
C LEU A 789 -11.87 -0.60 11.98
N GLN A 790 -11.93 -0.20 10.72
CA GLN A 790 -11.45 1.11 10.25
C GLN A 790 -12.36 2.26 10.69
N PRO A 791 -11.89 3.52 10.61
CA PRO A 791 -12.72 4.70 10.81
C PRO A 791 -13.96 4.68 9.91
N ILE A 792 -15.09 5.13 10.45
CA ILE A 792 -16.36 5.14 9.73
C ILE A 792 -16.30 6.20 8.62
N ASP A 793 -16.30 5.77 7.37
CA ASP A 793 -16.32 6.69 6.22
C ASP A 793 -17.77 6.93 5.73
N ASN A 794 -18.28 6.12 4.83
CA ASN A 794 -19.62 6.35 4.22
C ASN A 794 -20.42 5.04 4.01
N PRO A 795 -20.55 4.19 5.03
CA PRO A 795 -21.28 2.94 4.91
C PRO A 795 -22.76 3.19 4.62
N LYS A 796 -23.41 2.31 3.85
CA LYS A 796 -24.86 2.39 3.58
C LYS A 796 -25.70 2.15 4.83
N TYR A 797 -25.19 1.35 5.76
CA TYR A 797 -25.87 0.99 6.99
C TYR A 797 -24.94 1.09 8.19
N LEU A 798 -25.50 1.47 9.34
CA LEU A 798 -24.82 1.49 10.64
C LEU A 798 -25.56 0.57 11.62
N LEU A 799 -24.79 -0.14 12.44
CA LEU A 799 -25.28 -0.84 13.62
C LEU A 799 -25.05 0.02 14.86
N ILE A 800 -26.11 0.29 15.61
CA ILE A 800 -26.06 1.05 16.85
C ILE A 800 -26.37 0.11 18.02
N LYS A 801 -25.44 -0.06 18.95
CA LYS A 801 -25.69 -0.83 20.17
C LYS A 801 -26.66 -0.11 21.10
N THR A 802 -27.65 -0.83 21.60
CA THR A 802 -28.76 -0.25 22.41
C THR A 802 -28.62 -0.48 23.91
N SER A 803 -27.49 -0.97 24.41
CA SER A 803 -27.28 -1.27 25.84
C SER A 803 -27.36 -0.01 26.71
N TRP A 804 -28.28 -0.01 27.72
CA TRP A 804 -28.44 1.05 28.69
C TRP A 804 -27.14 1.39 29.44
N PHE A 805 -26.40 0.38 29.87
CA PHE A 805 -25.13 0.56 30.56
C PHE A 805 -24.08 1.31 29.73
N ARG A 806 -24.01 1.05 28.43
CA ARG A 806 -23.10 1.75 27.53
C ARG A 806 -23.50 3.20 27.26
N ARG A 807 -24.81 3.48 27.19
CA ARG A 807 -25.32 4.85 27.11
C ARG A 807 -24.91 5.67 28.33
N LYS A 808 -25.03 5.08 29.53
CA LYS A 808 -24.62 5.71 30.78
C LYS A 808 -23.11 5.96 30.87
N LEU A 809 -22.29 5.09 30.28
CA LEU A 809 -20.83 5.21 30.24
C LEU A 809 -20.31 6.06 29.04
N LYS A 810 -21.18 6.70 28.26
CA LYS A 810 -20.82 7.48 27.06
C LYS A 810 -19.86 6.71 26.12
N LEU A 811 -20.01 5.36 26.00
CA LEU A 811 -19.17 4.51 25.16
C LEU A 811 -19.68 4.52 23.73
N HIS A 812 -18.74 4.55 22.76
CA HIS A 812 -19.06 4.50 21.34
C HIS A 812 -19.87 3.26 20.99
N ASN A 813 -20.99 3.48 20.28
CA ASN A 813 -21.97 2.45 19.98
C ASN A 813 -22.21 2.25 18.49
N PHE A 814 -21.44 2.92 17.63
CA PHE A 814 -21.59 2.88 16.18
C PHE A 814 -20.61 1.92 15.54
N PHE A 815 -21.11 1.11 14.62
CA PHE A 815 -20.29 0.18 13.84
C PHE A 815 -20.75 0.23 12.38
N PRO A 816 -19.84 0.38 11.40
CA PRO A 816 -20.23 0.33 10.00
C PRO A 816 -20.63 -1.10 9.62
N VAL A 817 -21.63 -1.24 8.78
CA VAL A 817 -21.91 -2.55 8.16
C VAL A 817 -20.99 -2.68 6.96
N PRO A 818 -20.17 -3.76 6.87
CA PRO A 818 -19.30 -4.00 5.72
C PRO A 818 -20.06 -3.98 4.40
N GLU A 819 -19.42 -3.50 3.35
CA GLU A 819 -20.04 -3.29 2.04
C GLU A 819 -20.70 -4.58 1.51
N ILE A 820 -20.02 -5.72 1.70
CA ILE A 820 -20.48 -7.04 1.27
C ILE A 820 -21.85 -7.41 1.87
N PHE A 821 -22.15 -6.98 3.09
CA PHE A 821 -23.43 -7.16 3.75
C PHE A 821 -24.38 -5.99 3.54
N GLY A 822 -23.86 -4.86 3.02
CA GLY A 822 -24.60 -3.60 2.83
C GLY A 822 -25.29 -3.46 1.47
N ILE A 823 -25.24 -4.47 0.59
CA ILE A 823 -25.80 -4.40 -0.76
C ILE A 823 -27.32 -4.34 -0.70
N ARG A 824 -27.96 -5.25 0.02
CA ARG A 824 -29.42 -5.35 0.18
C ARG A 824 -29.80 -5.39 1.67
N LYS A 825 -31.00 -4.87 1.97
CA LYS A 825 -31.51 -4.82 3.35
C LYS A 825 -31.59 -6.21 4.01
N LYS A 826 -31.94 -7.26 3.26
CA LYS A 826 -32.01 -8.64 3.77
C LYS A 826 -30.64 -9.13 4.24
N GLU A 827 -29.57 -8.88 3.48
CA GLU A 827 -28.19 -9.26 3.82
C GLU A 827 -27.73 -8.54 5.10
N CYS A 828 -28.08 -7.23 5.22
CA CYS A 828 -27.83 -6.48 6.45
C CYS A 828 -28.54 -7.10 7.67
N GLN A 829 -29.76 -7.59 7.50
CA GLN A 829 -30.53 -8.20 8.60
C GLN A 829 -29.91 -9.55 9.03
N ILE A 830 -29.39 -10.33 8.10
CA ILE A 830 -28.64 -11.56 8.40
C ILE A 830 -27.39 -11.21 9.20
N PHE A 831 -26.59 -10.25 8.74
CA PHE A 831 -25.43 -9.78 9.49
C PHE A 831 -25.81 -9.26 10.88
N GLN A 832 -26.90 -8.48 10.99
CA GLN A 832 -27.40 -8.00 12.28
C GLN A 832 -27.82 -9.14 13.23
N SER A 833 -28.39 -10.23 12.71
CA SER A 833 -28.79 -11.38 13.54
C SER A 833 -27.59 -12.05 14.17
N HIS A 834 -26.53 -12.33 13.39
CA HIS A 834 -25.26 -12.91 13.89
C HIS A 834 -24.51 -11.93 14.81
N TRP A 835 -24.52 -10.65 14.46
CA TRP A 835 -24.01 -9.62 15.36
C TRP A 835 -24.69 -9.62 16.72
N ASN A 836 -26.02 -9.68 16.72
CA ASN A 836 -26.81 -9.69 17.97
C ASN A 836 -26.55 -10.95 18.82
N LYS A 837 -26.32 -12.10 18.17
CA LYS A 837 -25.96 -13.36 18.82
C LYS A 837 -24.64 -13.26 19.61
N HIS A 838 -23.60 -12.65 19.03
CA HIS A 838 -22.26 -12.62 19.61
C HIS A 838 -21.95 -11.35 20.40
N LEU A 839 -22.51 -10.22 20.02
CA LEU A 839 -22.12 -8.90 20.53
C LEU A 839 -23.26 -8.16 21.25
N GLY A 840 -24.49 -8.71 21.22
CA GLY A 840 -25.69 -8.17 21.89
C GLY A 840 -26.50 -7.22 20.99
N LYS A 841 -27.72 -6.93 21.42
CA LYS A 841 -28.76 -6.23 20.64
C LYS A 841 -28.27 -4.92 20.00
N SER A 842 -28.57 -4.76 18.74
CA SER A 842 -28.26 -3.57 17.95
C SER A 842 -29.45 -3.11 17.11
N LYS A 843 -29.47 -1.84 16.76
CA LYS A 843 -30.44 -1.22 15.83
C LYS A 843 -29.72 -0.98 14.50
N LEU A 844 -30.33 -1.44 13.40
CA LEU A 844 -29.85 -1.15 12.05
C LEU A 844 -30.41 0.17 11.57
N VAL A 845 -29.55 1.05 11.07
CA VAL A 845 -29.92 2.37 10.56
C VAL A 845 -29.42 2.52 9.12
N TYR A 846 -30.30 2.92 8.22
CA TYR A 846 -29.95 3.25 6.84
C TYR A 846 -29.43 4.69 6.77
N THR A 847 -28.18 4.87 6.34
CA THR A 847 -27.49 6.18 6.41
C THR A 847 -27.91 7.17 5.33
N ARG A 848 -28.72 6.78 4.33
CA ARG A 848 -29.13 7.67 3.23
C ARG A 848 -30.43 8.43 3.53
N THR A 849 -31.02 8.25 4.70
CA THR A 849 -32.13 9.10 5.22
C THR A 849 -31.57 10.28 6.01
N MET A 850 -32.32 11.35 6.20
CA MET A 850 -31.90 12.53 6.97
C MET A 850 -31.43 12.17 8.38
N ASP A 851 -32.21 11.38 9.11
CA ASP A 851 -31.82 10.90 10.44
C ASP A 851 -30.61 9.98 10.42
N GLY A 852 -30.53 9.13 9.37
CA GLY A 852 -29.38 8.27 9.17
C GLY A 852 -28.09 9.05 8.88
N ARG A 853 -28.18 10.16 8.15
CA ARG A 853 -27.04 11.07 7.86
C ARG A 853 -26.56 11.77 9.13
N LYS A 854 -27.48 12.29 9.96
CA LYS A 854 -27.12 12.86 11.27
C LYS A 854 -26.37 11.87 12.15
N LEU A 855 -26.86 10.63 12.21
CA LEU A 855 -26.23 9.55 12.98
C LEU A 855 -24.87 9.14 12.39
N LEU A 856 -24.71 9.14 11.06
CA LEU A 856 -23.43 8.89 10.40
C LEU A 856 -22.40 9.95 10.73
N LEU A 857 -22.79 11.22 10.73
CA LEU A 857 -21.91 12.32 11.14
C LEU A 857 -21.48 12.18 12.59
N LYS A 858 -22.44 11.92 13.50
CA LYS A 858 -22.13 11.64 14.91
C LYS A 858 -21.14 10.47 15.05
N ALA A 859 -21.33 9.40 14.28
CA ALA A 859 -20.44 8.26 14.28
C ALA A 859 -19.02 8.61 13.77
N ARG A 860 -18.90 9.45 12.73
CA ARG A 860 -17.63 9.93 12.20
C ARG A 860 -16.84 10.78 13.20
N LEU A 861 -17.51 11.67 13.91
CA LEU A 861 -16.90 12.56 14.90
C LEU A 861 -16.20 11.79 16.02
N PHE A 862 -16.75 10.67 16.45
CA PHE A 862 -16.09 9.81 17.44
C PHE A 862 -14.80 9.16 16.94
N HIS A 863 -14.55 9.19 15.63
CA HIS A 863 -13.35 8.65 14.99
C HIS A 863 -12.41 9.73 14.42
N ILE A 864 -12.79 11.02 14.46
CA ILE A 864 -12.00 12.13 13.90
C ILE A 864 -10.59 12.24 14.51
N HIS A 865 -10.42 11.93 15.79
CA HIS A 865 -9.10 11.91 16.43
C HIS A 865 -8.13 10.85 15.85
N ASN A 866 -8.61 9.98 14.96
CA ASN A 866 -7.83 8.86 14.39
C ASN A 866 -7.69 8.97 12.87
N VAL A 867 -7.96 10.14 12.25
CA VAL A 867 -7.98 10.31 10.78
C VAL A 867 -6.63 10.01 10.12
N ASN A 868 -5.53 10.11 10.84
CA ASN A 868 -4.17 9.89 10.32
C ASN A 868 -3.53 8.56 10.74
N SER A 869 -4.23 7.70 11.49
CA SER A 869 -3.67 6.43 11.93
C SER A 869 -4.31 5.26 11.21
N GLU A 870 -3.50 4.44 10.56
CA GLU A 870 -3.94 3.12 10.10
C GLU A 870 -4.25 2.26 11.33
N LEU A 871 -5.54 2.17 11.70
CA LEU A 871 -6.00 1.35 12.85
C LEU A 871 -5.83 -0.13 12.58
N THR A 872 -5.75 -0.52 11.31
CA THR A 872 -5.63 -1.91 10.89
C THR A 872 -4.55 -2.06 9.84
N LYS A 873 -3.89 -3.21 9.84
CA LYS A 873 -2.92 -3.59 8.83
C LYS A 873 -3.17 -5.01 8.34
N LYS A 874 -3.26 -5.16 7.03
CA LYS A 874 -3.35 -6.47 6.37
C LYS A 874 -1.96 -7.00 6.13
N ASN A 875 -1.64 -8.12 6.73
CA ASN A 875 -0.40 -8.84 6.48
C ASN A 875 -0.70 -10.18 5.82
N VAL A 876 0.27 -10.66 5.07
CA VAL A 876 0.26 -12.01 4.52
C VAL A 876 1.40 -12.76 5.18
N VAL A 877 1.11 -13.91 5.77
CA VAL A 877 2.07 -14.69 6.55
C VAL A 877 2.06 -16.13 6.07
N TRP A 878 3.21 -16.73 5.92
CA TRP A 878 3.38 -18.16 5.68
C TRP A 878 3.38 -18.90 7.02
N LYS A 879 2.36 -19.68 7.27
CA LYS A 879 2.20 -20.50 8.49
C LYS A 879 1.81 -21.92 8.18
#